data_0a9b4828317397cad5f94ad51e7f5a60
#
_entry.id   0a9b4828317397cad5f94ad51e7f5a60
#
_cell.length_a   1.000
_cell.length_b   1.000
_cell.length_c   1.000
_cell.angle_alpha   90.00
_cell.angle_beta   90.00
_cell.angle_gamma   90.00
#
_symmetry.space_group_name_H-M   'P 1'
#
loop_
_entity.id
_entity.type
_entity.pdbx_description
1 polymer ?
#
loop_
_entity_poly.entity_id
_entity_poly.type
_entity_poly.pdbx_seq_one_letter_code
_entity_poly.pdbx_strand_id
1 'polypeptide(L)'
;MKLLLLLLLLLLLHISHSFTVAKPITELHALLSLKSSFTIDEHSPLLTSWNLSTTFCSWTGVTCDVSLRHVTSLDLSGLNLSGTLSSDVAHLPLLQNLSLAANQISGPIPPQISNLYELRHLNLSNNVFNGSFPDELSSGLVNLRVLDLYNNNLTGDLPVSLTNLTQLRHLHLGGNYFSGKIPATYGTWPVLEYLAVSGNELTGKIPPEIGNLTTLRELYIGYYNAFENGLPPEIGNLSELVRFDAANCGLTGEIPPEIGKLQKLDTLFLQVNAFTGTITQELGLISSLKSMDLSNNMFTGEIPTSFSQLKNLTLLNLFRNKLYGAIPEFIGEMPELEVLQLWENNFTGSIPQKLGENGRLVILDLSSNKLTGTLPPNMCSGNRLMTLITLGNFLFGSIPDSLGKCESLTRIRMGENFLNGSIPKELFGLPKLSQVELQDNYLTGELPISGGGVSGDLGQISLSNNQLSGSLPAAIGNLSGVQKLLLDGNKFSGSIPPEIGRLQQLSKLDFSHNLFSGRIAPEISRCKLLTFVDLSRNELSGDIPNELTGMKILNYLNLSRNHLVGSIPVTIASMQSLTSVDFSYNNLSGLVPSTGQFSYFNYTSFVGNSHLCGPYLGPCGKGTHQSHVKPLSATTKLLLVLGLLFCSMVFAIVAIIKARSLRNASEAKAWRLTAFQRLDFTCDDVLDSLKEDNIIGKGGAGIVYKGTMPKGDLVAVKRLATMSHGSSHDHGFNAEIQTLGRIRHRHIVRLLGFCSNHETNLLVYEYMPNGSLGEVLHGKKGGHLHWNTRYKIALEAAKGLCYLHHDCSPLIVHRDVKSNNILLDSNFEAHVADFGLAKFLQDSGTSECMSAIAGSYGYIAPGNKFAENGI
;
A
#
# COMPACT_ATOMS: atom_id res chain seq x y z
N MET A 1 79.81 -46.06 -8.54
CA MET A 1 79.20 -45.37 -9.68
C MET A 1 78.00 -46.08 -10.30
N LYS A 2 78.15 -47.40 -10.67
CA LYS A 2 77.05 -48.21 -11.26
C LYS A 2 75.81 -48.38 -10.31
N LEU A 3 76.02 -48.52 -9.01
CA LEU A 3 74.97 -48.70 -8.03
C LEU A 3 74.15 -47.38 -7.81
N LEU A 4 74.87 -46.28 -7.87
CA LEU A 4 74.22 -44.94 -7.76
C LEU A 4 73.36 -44.57 -8.99
N LEU A 5 73.86 -45.03 -10.19
CA LEU A 5 73.10 -44.84 -11.44
C LEU A 5 71.84 -45.73 -11.48
N LEU A 6 71.94 -46.96 -10.92
CA LEU A 6 70.80 -47.88 -10.82
C LEU A 6 69.75 -47.37 -9.82
N LEU A 7 70.14 -46.79 -8.69
CA LEU A 7 69.25 -46.12 -7.71
C LEU A 7 68.61 -44.88 -8.28
N LEU A 8 69.35 -44.08 -9.08
CA LEU A 8 68.78 -42.92 -9.77
C LEU A 8 67.74 -43.30 -10.83
N LEU A 9 68.04 -44.40 -11.61
CA LEU A 9 67.12 -44.96 -12.60
C LEU A 9 65.86 -45.52 -11.95
N LEU A 10 65.96 -46.21 -10.81
CA LEU A 10 64.81 -46.70 -10.03
C LEU A 10 64.04 -45.59 -9.39
N LEU A 11 64.66 -44.49 -8.93
CA LEU A 11 63.95 -43.27 -8.44
C LEU A 11 63.25 -42.57 -9.56
N LEU A 12 63.84 -42.44 -10.76
CA LEU A 12 63.20 -41.86 -11.94
C LEU A 12 62.00 -42.70 -12.44
N LEU A 13 62.12 -44.03 -12.38
CA LEU A 13 61.01 -44.96 -12.68
C LEU A 13 59.91 -44.91 -11.62
N HIS A 14 60.25 -44.71 -10.35
CA HIS A 14 59.22 -44.50 -9.30
C HIS A 14 58.54 -43.11 -9.40
N ILE A 15 59.28 -42.06 -9.80
CA ILE A 15 58.73 -40.76 -10.06
C ILE A 15 57.85 -40.78 -11.32
N SER A 16 58.21 -41.54 -12.38
CA SER A 16 57.35 -41.67 -13.56
C SER A 16 56.11 -42.54 -13.35
N HIS A 17 56.01 -43.32 -12.26
CA HIS A 17 54.82 -44.10 -11.91
C HIS A 17 53.90 -43.35 -10.94
N SER A 18 54.34 -42.19 -10.42
CA SER A 18 53.49 -41.36 -9.52
C SER A 18 52.72 -40.22 -10.22
N PHE A 19 52.93 -40.00 -11.52
CA PHE A 19 52.04 -39.24 -12.35
C PHE A 19 50.89 -40.16 -12.79
N THR A 20 49.88 -40.34 -11.94
CA THR A 20 48.58 -40.78 -12.40
C THR A 20 48.07 -39.66 -13.33
N VAL A 21 48.27 -39.88 -14.65
CA VAL A 21 47.52 -39.09 -15.65
C VAL A 21 46.07 -39.32 -15.32
N ALA A 22 45.40 -38.28 -14.72
CA ALA A 22 43.99 -38.34 -14.47
C ALA A 22 43.34 -38.70 -15.81
N LYS A 23 42.60 -39.83 -15.86
CA LYS A 23 41.81 -40.18 -17.04
C LYS A 23 40.98 -38.94 -17.42
N PRO A 24 41.00 -38.51 -18.70
CA PRO A 24 40.17 -37.36 -19.10
C PRO A 24 38.72 -37.63 -18.68
N ILE A 25 38.12 -36.66 -18.00
CA ILE A 25 36.72 -36.74 -17.55
C ILE A 25 35.87 -36.83 -18.84
N THR A 26 35.06 -37.87 -18.94
CA THR A 26 34.14 -38.04 -20.09
C THR A 26 32.86 -37.19 -19.85
N GLU A 27 32.18 -36.82 -20.93
CA GLU A 27 30.91 -36.07 -20.83
C GLU A 27 29.87 -36.80 -19.97
N LEU A 28 29.81 -38.13 -20.04
CA LEU A 28 28.97 -38.93 -19.16
C LEU A 28 29.32 -38.70 -17.68
N HIS A 29 30.61 -38.69 -17.36
CA HIS A 29 31.08 -38.49 -15.99
C HIS A 29 30.72 -37.04 -15.52
N ALA A 30 30.88 -36.03 -16.38
CA ALA A 30 30.52 -34.66 -16.10
C ALA A 30 29.01 -34.52 -15.78
N LEU A 31 28.14 -35.14 -16.57
CA LEU A 31 26.72 -35.18 -16.33
C LEU A 31 26.34 -35.91 -15.02
N LEU A 32 27.00 -37.03 -14.70
CA LEU A 32 26.75 -37.76 -13.45
C LEU A 32 27.26 -36.97 -12.22
N SER A 33 28.38 -36.27 -12.34
CA SER A 33 28.89 -35.37 -11.30
C SER A 33 27.92 -34.23 -11.06
N LEU A 34 27.43 -33.62 -12.13
CA LEU A 34 26.38 -32.56 -12.03
C LEU A 34 25.12 -33.09 -11.35
N LYS A 35 24.64 -34.29 -11.73
CA LYS A 35 23.50 -34.93 -11.05
C LYS A 35 23.75 -35.10 -9.55
N SER A 36 24.95 -35.55 -9.16
CA SER A 36 25.28 -35.79 -7.75
C SER A 36 25.45 -34.53 -6.92
N SER A 37 25.69 -33.37 -7.56
CA SER A 37 25.81 -32.08 -6.89
C SER A 37 24.46 -31.43 -6.58
N PHE A 38 23.37 -31.95 -7.14
CA PHE A 38 22.01 -31.49 -6.88
C PHE A 38 21.30 -32.38 -5.87
N THR A 39 20.51 -31.75 -5.00
CA THR A 39 19.45 -32.42 -4.27
C THR A 39 18.22 -32.40 -5.15
N ILE A 40 17.67 -33.56 -5.43
CA ILE A 40 16.61 -33.75 -6.43
C ILE A 40 15.37 -34.31 -5.73
N ASP A 41 14.21 -33.75 -6.05
CA ASP A 41 12.92 -34.25 -5.57
C ASP A 41 12.69 -35.69 -6.05
N GLU A 42 12.10 -36.56 -5.20
CA GLU A 42 11.83 -37.98 -5.50
C GLU A 42 10.98 -38.17 -6.77
N HIS A 43 10.19 -37.17 -7.18
CA HIS A 43 9.33 -37.22 -8.35
C HIS A 43 9.93 -36.51 -9.57
N SER A 44 11.17 -36.04 -9.49
CA SER A 44 11.84 -35.33 -10.59
C SER A 44 12.07 -36.21 -11.80
N PRO A 45 11.78 -35.75 -13.03
CA PRO A 45 12.08 -36.45 -14.26
C PRO A 45 13.60 -36.73 -14.46
N LEU A 46 14.46 -35.97 -13.78
CA LEU A 46 15.89 -36.18 -13.75
C LEU A 46 16.26 -37.57 -13.16
N LEU A 47 15.62 -37.95 -12.05
CA LEU A 47 15.89 -39.23 -11.40
C LEU A 47 15.55 -40.43 -12.29
N THR A 48 14.48 -40.33 -13.05
CA THR A 48 13.99 -41.41 -13.91
C THR A 48 14.75 -41.54 -15.22
N SER A 49 15.16 -40.43 -15.84
CA SER A 49 15.81 -40.43 -17.15
C SER A 49 17.34 -40.51 -17.09
N TRP A 50 17.99 -39.91 -16.09
CA TRP A 50 19.43 -39.86 -15.96
C TRP A 50 19.96 -41.13 -15.31
N ASN A 51 20.02 -42.24 -16.07
CA ASN A 51 20.49 -43.54 -15.62
C ASN A 51 21.43 -44.19 -16.67
N LEU A 52 22.26 -45.15 -16.24
CA LEU A 52 23.27 -45.80 -17.10
C LEU A 52 22.69 -46.84 -18.07
N SER A 53 21.35 -47.08 -18.03
CA SER A 53 20.70 -48.03 -18.96
C SER A 53 20.37 -47.38 -20.30
N THR A 54 20.45 -46.06 -20.40
CA THR A 54 20.18 -45.26 -21.60
C THR A 54 21.38 -44.38 -21.96
N THR A 55 21.44 -43.95 -23.23
CA THR A 55 22.47 -43.00 -23.67
C THR A 55 22.16 -41.64 -23.08
N PHE A 56 23.18 -40.87 -22.67
CA PHE A 56 22.98 -39.54 -22.06
C PHE A 56 22.28 -38.56 -23.03
N CYS A 57 22.35 -38.78 -24.33
CA CYS A 57 21.63 -37.97 -25.33
C CYS A 57 20.11 -38.17 -25.30
N SER A 58 19.61 -39.18 -24.57
CA SER A 58 18.16 -39.36 -24.35
C SER A 58 17.72 -38.87 -22.97
N TRP A 59 18.63 -38.30 -22.17
CA TRP A 59 18.30 -37.81 -20.83
C TRP A 59 17.53 -36.49 -20.87
N THR A 60 16.65 -36.31 -19.94
CA THR A 60 15.86 -35.08 -19.81
C THR A 60 16.78 -33.86 -19.74
N GLY A 61 16.51 -32.89 -20.60
CA GLY A 61 17.27 -31.65 -20.67
C GLY A 61 18.60 -31.73 -21.41
N VAL A 62 19.05 -32.93 -21.88
CA VAL A 62 20.28 -33.11 -22.66
C VAL A 62 19.97 -33.16 -24.15
N THR A 63 20.62 -32.31 -24.92
CA THR A 63 20.57 -32.35 -26.40
C THR A 63 21.99 -32.55 -26.94
N CYS A 64 22.14 -33.50 -27.85
CA CYS A 64 23.43 -33.81 -28.46
C CYS A 64 23.52 -33.30 -29.90
N ASP A 65 24.74 -33.34 -30.46
CA ASP A 65 25.03 -33.07 -31.86
C ASP A 65 24.40 -34.16 -32.77
N VAL A 66 24.42 -33.94 -34.10
CA VAL A 66 23.85 -34.88 -35.08
C VAL A 66 24.50 -36.28 -35.05
N SER A 67 25.69 -36.40 -34.52
CA SER A 67 26.41 -37.68 -34.37
C SER A 67 26.00 -38.44 -33.09
N LEU A 68 25.18 -37.80 -32.19
CA LEU A 68 24.77 -38.30 -30.88
C LEU A 68 25.94 -38.68 -29.98
N ARG A 69 27.04 -37.92 -30.05
CA ARG A 69 28.26 -38.19 -29.32
C ARG A 69 28.62 -37.12 -28.29
N HIS A 70 28.22 -35.88 -28.58
CA HIS A 70 28.61 -34.74 -27.77
C HIS A 70 27.39 -33.89 -27.35
N VAL A 71 27.38 -33.44 -26.14
CA VAL A 71 26.35 -32.56 -25.59
C VAL A 71 26.51 -31.14 -26.15
N THR A 72 25.48 -30.63 -26.80
CA THR A 72 25.44 -29.25 -27.33
C THR A 72 24.52 -28.34 -26.57
N SER A 73 23.52 -28.88 -25.86
CA SER A 73 22.63 -28.12 -24.99
C SER A 73 22.28 -28.92 -23.73
N LEU A 74 22.30 -28.20 -22.63
CA LEU A 74 21.85 -28.69 -21.32
C LEU A 74 20.85 -27.69 -20.75
N ASP A 75 19.56 -28.07 -20.71
CA ASP A 75 18.49 -27.29 -20.18
C ASP A 75 17.78 -28.05 -19.03
N LEU A 76 18.03 -27.60 -17.82
CA LEU A 76 17.45 -28.15 -16.59
C LEU A 76 16.58 -27.12 -15.86
N SER A 77 16.00 -26.20 -16.62
CA SER A 77 15.17 -25.11 -16.07
C SER A 77 13.88 -25.64 -15.42
N GLY A 78 13.50 -25.04 -14.28
CA GLY A 78 12.20 -25.31 -13.63
C GLY A 78 12.06 -26.70 -13.00
N LEU A 79 13.15 -27.39 -12.71
CA LEU A 79 13.14 -28.77 -12.18
C LEU A 79 13.22 -28.83 -10.64
N ASN A 80 13.06 -27.71 -9.96
CA ASN A 80 13.13 -27.58 -8.49
C ASN A 80 14.43 -28.16 -7.89
N LEU A 81 15.55 -27.98 -8.59
CA LEU A 81 16.87 -28.46 -8.19
C LEU A 81 17.45 -27.54 -7.11
N SER A 82 18.04 -28.13 -6.06
CA SER A 82 18.84 -27.42 -5.07
C SER A 82 20.25 -28.03 -4.98
N GLY A 83 21.15 -27.42 -4.22
CA GLY A 83 22.54 -27.83 -4.15
C GLY A 83 23.48 -26.84 -4.84
N THR A 84 24.56 -27.29 -5.48
CA THR A 84 25.54 -26.41 -6.12
C THR A 84 25.85 -26.84 -7.55
N LEU A 85 26.27 -25.89 -8.38
CA LEU A 85 26.72 -26.19 -9.75
C LEU A 85 28.12 -26.82 -9.72
N SER A 86 28.25 -28.09 -10.17
CA SER A 86 29.53 -28.74 -10.25
C SER A 86 30.43 -28.09 -11.31
N SER A 87 31.72 -27.89 -10.98
CA SER A 87 32.74 -27.44 -11.93
C SER A 87 32.98 -28.42 -13.10
N ASP A 88 32.57 -29.69 -12.94
CA ASP A 88 32.71 -30.70 -13.96
C ASP A 88 31.85 -30.46 -15.22
N VAL A 89 30.86 -29.58 -15.13
CA VAL A 89 30.11 -29.12 -16.32
C VAL A 89 31.05 -28.56 -17.41
N ALA A 90 32.21 -28.04 -17.01
CA ALA A 90 33.25 -27.53 -17.90
C ALA A 90 33.88 -28.61 -18.83
N HIS A 91 33.61 -29.90 -18.59
CA HIS A 91 34.06 -31.00 -19.44
C HIS A 91 33.05 -31.38 -20.53
N LEU A 92 32.12 -30.46 -20.88
CA LEU A 92 31.23 -30.59 -22.03
C LEU A 92 31.70 -29.66 -23.18
N PRO A 93 32.71 -30.04 -23.97
CA PRO A 93 33.49 -29.11 -24.80
C PRO A 93 32.70 -28.48 -25.95
N LEU A 94 31.63 -29.11 -26.41
CA LEU A 94 30.78 -28.60 -27.49
C LEU A 94 29.47 -27.97 -26.99
N LEU A 95 29.37 -27.69 -25.68
CA LEU A 95 28.16 -27.09 -25.08
C LEU A 95 27.98 -25.66 -25.60
N GLN A 96 26.85 -25.39 -26.23
CA GLN A 96 26.46 -24.09 -26.76
C GLN A 96 25.38 -23.39 -25.91
N ASN A 97 24.55 -24.17 -25.21
CA ASN A 97 23.48 -23.69 -24.37
C ASN A 97 23.52 -24.39 -23.00
N LEU A 98 23.63 -23.59 -21.94
CA LEU A 98 23.50 -24.03 -20.56
C LEU A 98 22.40 -23.20 -19.87
N SER A 99 21.28 -23.84 -19.54
CA SER A 99 20.20 -23.24 -18.79
C SER A 99 19.88 -24.04 -17.54
N LEU A 100 19.97 -23.36 -16.40
CA LEU A 100 19.60 -23.87 -15.06
C LEU A 100 18.54 -22.97 -14.41
N ALA A 101 17.83 -22.17 -15.20
CA ALA A 101 16.91 -21.15 -14.73
C ALA A 101 15.78 -21.71 -13.86
N ALA A 102 15.24 -20.88 -12.98
CA ALA A 102 14.07 -21.20 -12.14
C ALA A 102 14.27 -22.48 -11.29
N ASN A 103 15.37 -22.51 -10.52
CA ASN A 103 15.70 -23.57 -9.57
C ASN A 103 16.07 -22.94 -8.20
N GLN A 104 16.64 -23.71 -7.30
CA GLN A 104 17.13 -23.29 -5.98
C GLN A 104 18.63 -23.56 -5.83
N ILE A 105 19.39 -23.48 -6.93
CA ILE A 105 20.82 -23.78 -6.96
C ILE A 105 21.57 -22.64 -6.27
N SER A 106 22.51 -23.00 -5.39
CA SER A 106 23.24 -22.08 -4.52
C SER A 106 24.75 -22.14 -4.73
N GLY A 107 25.50 -21.38 -3.93
CA GLY A 107 26.95 -21.33 -4.01
C GLY A 107 27.47 -20.41 -5.13
N PRO A 108 28.76 -20.26 -5.28
CA PRO A 108 29.37 -19.43 -6.30
C PRO A 108 29.25 -20.05 -7.70
N ILE A 109 29.25 -19.20 -8.73
CA ILE A 109 29.37 -19.66 -10.12
C ILE A 109 30.78 -20.20 -10.32
N PRO A 110 30.95 -21.47 -10.75
CA PRO A 110 32.28 -22.05 -10.91
C PRO A 110 33.11 -21.36 -12.03
N PRO A 111 34.33 -20.85 -11.74
CA PRO A 111 35.16 -20.18 -12.76
C PRO A 111 35.57 -21.13 -13.90
N GLN A 112 35.56 -22.46 -13.68
CA GLN A 112 35.88 -23.47 -14.71
C GLN A 112 34.89 -23.44 -15.90
N ILE A 113 33.68 -22.87 -15.75
CA ILE A 113 32.76 -22.66 -16.88
C ILE A 113 33.41 -21.87 -18.01
N SER A 114 34.46 -21.08 -17.72
CA SER A 114 35.28 -20.38 -18.72
C SER A 114 35.87 -21.30 -19.80
N ASN A 115 35.98 -22.62 -19.53
CA ASN A 115 36.49 -23.61 -20.51
C ASN A 115 35.43 -24.03 -21.54
N LEU A 116 34.19 -23.56 -21.44
CA LEU A 116 33.16 -23.86 -22.42
C LEU A 116 33.22 -22.88 -23.60
N TYR A 117 34.27 -22.93 -24.38
CA TYR A 117 34.56 -21.94 -25.44
C TYR A 117 33.48 -21.83 -26.52
N GLU A 118 32.67 -22.89 -26.73
CA GLU A 118 31.56 -22.88 -27.69
C GLU A 118 30.26 -22.34 -27.11
N LEU A 119 30.23 -21.97 -25.81
CA LEU A 119 29.00 -21.51 -25.14
C LEU A 119 28.51 -20.18 -25.71
N ARG A 120 27.22 -20.16 -26.09
CA ARG A 120 26.52 -19.00 -26.67
C ARG A 120 25.44 -18.45 -25.75
N HIS A 121 24.82 -19.33 -24.96
CA HIS A 121 23.76 -19.01 -24.03
C HIS A 121 24.06 -19.56 -22.66
N LEU A 122 24.18 -18.70 -21.67
CA LEU A 122 24.29 -19.04 -20.26
C LEU A 122 23.13 -18.39 -19.51
N ASN A 123 22.19 -19.21 -19.04
CA ASN A 123 21.07 -18.77 -18.24
C ASN A 123 21.07 -19.45 -16.87
N LEU A 124 21.35 -18.67 -15.82
CA LEU A 124 21.34 -19.10 -14.42
C LEU A 124 20.27 -18.33 -13.62
N SER A 125 19.33 -17.67 -14.29
CA SER A 125 18.35 -16.77 -13.66
C SER A 125 17.41 -17.50 -12.69
N ASN A 126 16.84 -16.73 -11.73
CA ASN A 126 15.92 -17.25 -10.73
C ASN A 126 16.48 -18.45 -9.95
N ASN A 127 17.61 -18.21 -9.29
CA ASN A 127 18.30 -19.15 -8.42
C ASN A 127 18.79 -18.41 -7.15
N VAL A 128 19.65 -19.03 -6.37
CA VAL A 128 20.27 -18.44 -5.18
C VAL A 128 21.80 -18.48 -5.25
N PHE A 129 22.36 -18.37 -6.46
CA PHE A 129 23.81 -18.21 -6.64
C PHE A 129 24.31 -16.99 -5.87
N ASN A 130 25.49 -17.11 -5.25
CA ASN A 130 26.06 -16.05 -4.41
C ASN A 130 27.54 -15.80 -4.72
N GLY A 131 28.13 -14.82 -4.02
CA GLY A 131 29.49 -14.39 -4.27
C GLY A 131 29.60 -13.42 -5.44
N SER A 132 30.83 -13.11 -5.86
CA SER A 132 31.10 -12.23 -7.01
C SER A 132 31.05 -13.00 -8.32
N PHE A 133 30.80 -12.28 -9.42
CA PHE A 133 30.93 -12.84 -10.76
C PHE A 133 32.42 -13.23 -11.03
N PRO A 134 32.74 -14.46 -11.50
CA PRO A 134 34.11 -14.86 -11.79
C PRO A 134 34.61 -14.18 -13.08
N ASP A 135 35.68 -13.37 -13.00
CA ASP A 135 36.25 -12.66 -14.15
C ASP A 135 36.79 -13.59 -15.24
N GLU A 136 37.19 -14.80 -14.89
CA GLU A 136 37.67 -15.85 -15.82
C GLU A 136 36.60 -16.16 -16.88
N LEU A 137 35.32 -16.11 -16.55
CA LEU A 137 34.23 -16.34 -17.52
C LEU A 137 34.33 -15.40 -18.71
N SER A 138 34.72 -14.17 -18.47
CA SER A 138 34.79 -13.13 -19.50
C SER A 138 35.96 -13.32 -20.47
N SER A 139 37.00 -14.05 -20.07
CA SER A 139 38.16 -14.38 -20.92
C SER A 139 37.97 -15.68 -21.71
N GLY A 140 37.16 -16.61 -21.21
CA GLY A 140 36.94 -17.91 -21.83
C GLY A 140 35.72 -17.98 -22.74
N LEU A 141 34.61 -17.36 -22.38
CA LEU A 141 33.33 -17.46 -23.10
C LEU A 141 33.20 -16.50 -24.27
N VAL A 142 34.21 -16.43 -25.12
CA VAL A 142 34.34 -15.45 -26.22
C VAL A 142 33.19 -15.48 -27.25
N ASN A 143 32.46 -16.59 -27.34
CA ASN A 143 31.33 -16.78 -28.23
C ASN A 143 29.96 -16.48 -27.58
N LEU A 144 29.96 -16.04 -26.29
CA LEU A 144 28.74 -15.83 -25.55
C LEU A 144 27.89 -14.69 -26.13
N ARG A 145 26.61 -14.95 -26.36
CA ARG A 145 25.64 -14.01 -26.90
C ARG A 145 24.59 -13.60 -25.86
N VAL A 146 24.25 -14.52 -24.96
CA VAL A 146 23.26 -14.32 -23.91
C VAL A 146 23.87 -14.70 -22.58
N LEU A 147 23.88 -13.76 -21.64
CA LEU A 147 24.19 -13.97 -20.23
C LEU A 147 23.03 -13.48 -19.39
N ASP A 148 22.32 -14.43 -18.78
CA ASP A 148 21.20 -14.13 -17.90
C ASP A 148 21.48 -14.66 -16.48
N LEU A 149 21.71 -13.74 -15.55
CA LEU A 149 21.95 -13.99 -14.12
C LEU A 149 20.83 -13.35 -13.26
N TYR A 150 19.68 -13.03 -13.86
CA TYR A 150 18.58 -12.36 -13.20
C TYR A 150 18.14 -13.09 -11.92
N ASN A 151 17.84 -12.30 -10.87
CA ASN A 151 17.24 -12.78 -9.63
C ASN A 151 18.08 -13.88 -8.97
N ASN A 152 19.26 -13.49 -8.47
CA ASN A 152 20.19 -14.31 -7.69
C ASN A 152 20.71 -13.51 -6.47
N ASN A 153 21.68 -14.05 -5.75
CA ASN A 153 22.31 -13.41 -4.59
C ASN A 153 23.75 -12.96 -4.89
N LEU A 154 24.03 -12.58 -6.13
CA LEU A 154 25.37 -12.14 -6.55
C LEU A 154 25.69 -10.76 -5.97
N THR A 155 26.94 -10.55 -5.58
CA THR A 155 27.42 -9.35 -4.87
C THR A 155 28.69 -8.78 -5.52
N GLY A 156 29.16 -7.66 -5.01
CA GLY A 156 30.35 -6.94 -5.50
C GLY A 156 29.99 -5.89 -6.55
N ASP A 157 30.99 -5.33 -7.19
CA ASP A 157 30.81 -4.37 -8.26
C ASP A 157 30.41 -5.05 -9.57
N LEU A 158 29.77 -4.29 -10.49
CA LEU A 158 29.52 -4.79 -11.84
C LEU A 158 30.83 -5.13 -12.55
N PRO A 159 30.99 -6.36 -13.10
CA PRO A 159 32.28 -6.84 -13.61
C PRO A 159 32.70 -6.08 -14.87
N VAL A 160 33.78 -5.32 -14.80
CA VAL A 160 34.37 -4.64 -15.97
C VAL A 160 34.84 -5.64 -17.03
N SER A 161 35.26 -6.80 -16.61
CA SER A 161 35.71 -7.90 -17.48
C SER A 161 34.66 -8.35 -18.49
N LEU A 162 33.36 -8.20 -18.21
CA LEU A 162 32.27 -8.54 -19.15
C LEU A 162 32.39 -7.83 -20.49
N THR A 163 33.09 -6.69 -20.58
CA THR A 163 33.30 -5.95 -21.84
C THR A 163 34.18 -6.73 -22.84
N ASN A 164 34.90 -7.77 -22.39
CA ASN A 164 35.66 -8.69 -23.26
C ASN A 164 34.73 -9.58 -24.10
N LEU A 165 33.49 -9.76 -23.70
CA LEU A 165 32.48 -10.55 -24.43
C LEU A 165 31.90 -9.77 -25.58
N THR A 166 32.66 -9.56 -26.65
CA THR A 166 32.29 -8.68 -27.78
C THR A 166 31.15 -9.20 -28.65
N GLN A 167 30.74 -10.46 -28.50
CA GLN A 167 29.58 -11.05 -29.19
C GLN A 167 28.28 -10.95 -28.37
N LEU A 168 28.35 -10.38 -27.15
CA LEU A 168 27.23 -10.32 -26.23
C LEU A 168 26.12 -9.42 -26.81
N ARG A 169 24.90 -9.98 -26.88
CA ARG A 169 23.68 -9.28 -27.33
C ARG A 169 22.71 -9.03 -26.17
N HIS A 170 22.69 -9.94 -25.21
CA HIS A 170 21.75 -9.89 -24.08
C HIS A 170 22.52 -10.07 -22.78
N LEU A 171 22.46 -9.04 -21.93
CA LEU A 171 23.04 -9.05 -20.59
C LEU A 171 21.98 -8.70 -19.55
N HIS A 172 21.67 -9.69 -18.70
CA HIS A 172 20.73 -9.51 -17.60
C HIS A 172 21.41 -9.79 -16.26
N LEU A 173 21.75 -8.75 -15.51
CA LEU A 173 22.33 -8.78 -14.16
C LEU A 173 21.35 -8.29 -13.10
N GLY A 174 20.11 -7.98 -13.47
CA GLY A 174 19.09 -7.43 -12.57
C GLY A 174 18.69 -8.39 -11.45
N GLY A 175 18.10 -7.83 -10.37
CA GLY A 175 17.63 -8.63 -9.24
C GLY A 175 18.74 -9.34 -8.47
N ASN A 176 19.88 -8.66 -8.27
CA ASN A 176 21.00 -9.14 -7.50
C ASN A 176 21.40 -8.10 -6.42
N TYR A 177 22.58 -8.22 -5.85
CA TYR A 177 23.15 -7.30 -4.87
C TYR A 177 24.44 -6.66 -5.39
N PHE A 178 24.52 -6.41 -6.70
CA PHE A 178 25.64 -5.66 -7.26
C PHE A 178 25.63 -4.23 -6.75
N SER A 179 26.80 -3.71 -6.37
CA SER A 179 26.99 -2.37 -5.80
C SER A 179 27.92 -1.52 -6.68
N GLY A 180 28.30 -0.34 -6.21
CA GLY A 180 29.19 0.54 -6.94
C GLY A 180 28.51 1.25 -8.12
N LYS A 181 29.25 1.48 -9.21
CA LYS A 181 28.81 2.27 -10.36
C LYS A 181 28.63 1.40 -11.60
N ILE A 182 27.79 1.86 -12.52
CA ILE A 182 27.81 1.28 -13.88
C ILE A 182 29.15 1.66 -14.52
N PRO A 183 29.97 0.67 -14.98
CA PRO A 183 31.25 0.98 -15.61
C PRO A 183 31.08 1.72 -16.94
N ALA A 184 31.80 2.81 -17.15
CA ALA A 184 31.81 3.55 -18.42
C ALA A 184 32.18 2.66 -19.63
N THR A 185 33.02 1.66 -19.39
CA THR A 185 33.41 0.65 -20.38
C THR A 185 32.23 -0.19 -20.90
N TYR A 186 31.11 -0.22 -20.20
CA TYR A 186 29.89 -0.89 -20.71
C TYR A 186 29.37 -0.27 -22.01
N GLY A 187 29.70 1.00 -22.29
CA GLY A 187 29.45 1.64 -23.58
C GLY A 187 30.28 1.12 -24.77
N THR A 188 31.16 0.11 -24.60
CA THR A 188 32.04 -0.39 -25.66
C THR A 188 31.52 -1.63 -26.39
N TRP A 189 30.43 -2.26 -25.93
CA TRP A 189 29.87 -3.42 -26.63
C TRP A 189 29.35 -3.07 -28.03
N PRO A 190 29.85 -3.74 -29.08
CA PRO A 190 29.51 -3.34 -30.45
C PRO A 190 28.13 -3.81 -30.92
N VAL A 191 27.55 -4.83 -30.27
CA VAL A 191 26.34 -5.51 -30.75
C VAL A 191 25.30 -5.78 -29.64
N LEU A 192 25.43 -5.12 -28.48
CA LEU A 192 24.52 -5.33 -27.36
C LEU A 192 23.13 -4.79 -27.71
N GLU A 193 22.10 -5.61 -27.51
CA GLU A 193 20.70 -5.30 -27.81
C GLU A 193 19.86 -5.13 -26.56
N TYR A 194 20.22 -5.82 -25.47
CA TYR A 194 19.51 -5.84 -24.20
C TYR A 194 20.48 -5.65 -23.03
N LEU A 195 20.23 -4.66 -22.18
CA LEU A 195 20.98 -4.40 -20.96
C LEU A 195 20.05 -4.20 -19.79
N ALA A 196 20.10 -5.09 -18.80
CA ALA A 196 19.34 -4.96 -17.56
C ALA A 196 20.27 -5.07 -16.34
N VAL A 197 20.35 -3.99 -15.57
CA VAL A 197 21.02 -3.90 -14.27
C VAL A 197 20.07 -3.42 -13.16
N SER A 198 18.77 -3.47 -13.44
CA SER A 198 17.70 -3.07 -12.51
C SER A 198 17.66 -3.97 -11.27
N GLY A 199 17.16 -3.45 -10.13
CA GLY A 199 17.01 -4.29 -8.93
C GLY A 199 18.34 -4.67 -8.29
N ASN A 200 19.31 -3.75 -8.22
CA ASN A 200 20.59 -3.90 -7.56
C ASN A 200 20.80 -2.77 -6.52
N GLU A 201 22.02 -2.61 -6.02
CA GLU A 201 22.42 -1.53 -5.09
C GLU A 201 23.39 -0.55 -5.75
N LEU A 202 23.23 -0.30 -7.05
CA LEU A 202 24.12 0.57 -7.82
C LEU A 202 23.94 2.02 -7.43
N THR A 203 25.03 2.79 -7.47
CA THR A 203 25.11 4.19 -7.09
C THR A 203 25.90 5.02 -8.13
N GLY A 204 26.12 6.31 -7.84
CA GLY A 204 26.85 7.19 -8.73
C GLY A 204 26.04 7.63 -9.94
N LYS A 205 26.70 8.14 -10.97
CA LYS A 205 26.03 8.66 -12.17
C LYS A 205 25.85 7.58 -13.23
N ILE A 206 24.80 7.70 -14.03
CA ILE A 206 24.70 6.94 -15.29
C ILE A 206 25.81 7.45 -16.22
N PRO A 207 26.73 6.58 -16.69
CA PRO A 207 27.82 7.03 -17.54
C PRO A 207 27.31 7.42 -18.94
N PRO A 208 27.72 8.59 -19.47
CA PRO A 208 27.33 9.04 -20.81
C PRO A 208 27.72 8.07 -21.91
N GLU A 209 28.75 7.26 -21.69
CA GLU A 209 29.24 6.24 -22.62
C GLU A 209 28.18 5.18 -22.95
N ILE A 210 27.16 4.98 -22.09
CA ILE A 210 26.02 4.10 -22.42
C ILE A 210 25.35 4.56 -23.73
N GLY A 211 25.35 5.86 -24.04
CA GLY A 211 24.86 6.38 -25.31
C GLY A 211 25.60 5.90 -26.56
N ASN A 212 26.75 5.22 -26.42
CA ASN A 212 27.49 4.61 -27.54
C ASN A 212 26.90 3.26 -27.98
N LEU A 213 26.01 2.65 -27.20
CA LEU A 213 25.38 1.37 -27.50
C LEU A 213 24.28 1.52 -28.57
N THR A 214 24.64 1.94 -29.78
CA THR A 214 23.69 2.26 -30.84
C THR A 214 22.82 1.10 -31.32
N THR A 215 23.15 -0.14 -30.98
CA THR A 215 22.37 -1.34 -31.25
C THR A 215 21.37 -1.68 -30.14
N LEU A 216 21.42 -0.96 -29.00
CA LEU A 216 20.63 -1.28 -27.82
C LEU A 216 19.15 -1.01 -28.08
N ARG A 217 18.33 -2.01 -27.79
CA ARG A 217 16.87 -1.98 -27.96
C ARG A 217 16.12 -1.87 -26.63
N GLU A 218 16.68 -2.45 -25.57
CA GLU A 218 16.05 -2.45 -24.26
C GLU A 218 17.10 -2.10 -23.18
N LEU A 219 16.76 -1.12 -22.34
CA LEU A 219 17.59 -0.64 -21.25
C LEU A 219 16.77 -0.59 -19.96
N TYR A 220 17.18 -1.40 -18.96
CA TYR A 220 16.56 -1.46 -17.64
C TYR A 220 17.60 -1.14 -16.57
N ILE A 221 17.47 0.03 -15.95
CA ILE A 221 18.41 0.50 -14.92
C ILE A 221 17.70 0.86 -13.60
N GLY A 222 16.37 0.77 -13.57
CA GLY A 222 15.54 1.18 -12.45
C GLY A 222 15.59 0.25 -11.24
N TYR A 223 14.72 0.51 -10.28
CA TYR A 223 14.43 -0.27 -9.07
C TYR A 223 15.65 -0.55 -8.17
N TYR A 224 15.59 -0.08 -6.92
CA TYR A 224 16.62 -0.22 -5.87
C TYR A 224 17.98 0.40 -6.14
N ASN A 225 18.34 0.68 -7.37
CA ASN A 225 19.51 1.50 -7.65
C ASN A 225 19.30 2.92 -7.08
N ALA A 226 20.39 3.60 -6.74
CA ALA A 226 20.34 4.94 -6.16
C ALA A 226 21.32 5.85 -6.93
N PHE A 227 20.96 6.17 -8.17
CA PHE A 227 21.82 7.01 -9.01
C PHE A 227 21.83 8.47 -8.56
N GLU A 228 22.96 9.11 -8.77
CA GLU A 228 23.18 10.54 -8.56
C GLU A 228 22.90 11.32 -9.84
N ASN A 229 22.25 12.50 -9.70
CA ASN A 229 21.91 13.38 -10.82
C ASN A 229 20.83 12.81 -11.75
N GLY A 230 20.74 13.38 -12.95
CA GLY A 230 19.73 13.03 -13.96
C GLY A 230 20.25 12.08 -15.04
N LEU A 231 19.44 11.94 -16.07
CA LEU A 231 19.82 11.23 -17.30
C LEU A 231 20.88 12.01 -18.07
N PRO A 232 21.96 11.35 -18.58
CA PRO A 232 22.90 12.01 -19.47
C PRO A 232 22.23 12.26 -20.85
N PRO A 233 22.50 13.40 -21.50
CA PRO A 233 21.95 13.72 -22.84
C PRO A 233 22.28 12.66 -23.90
N GLU A 234 23.39 11.96 -23.75
CA GLU A 234 23.88 10.92 -24.66
C GLU A 234 22.92 9.72 -24.75
N ILE A 235 21.99 9.55 -23.79
CA ILE A 235 20.91 8.55 -23.91
C ILE A 235 20.12 8.74 -25.22
N GLY A 236 19.97 9.98 -25.70
CA GLY A 236 19.34 10.29 -26.98
C GLY A 236 20.05 9.73 -28.20
N ASN A 237 21.26 9.18 -28.08
CA ASN A 237 22.01 8.57 -29.19
C ASN A 237 21.64 7.09 -29.42
N LEU A 238 20.87 6.47 -28.49
CA LEU A 238 20.44 5.06 -28.58
C LEU A 238 19.33 4.90 -29.66
N SER A 239 19.67 5.07 -30.92
CA SER A 239 18.70 5.17 -32.03
C SER A 239 17.82 3.94 -32.25
N GLU A 240 18.24 2.76 -31.76
CA GLU A 240 17.49 1.51 -31.84
C GLU A 240 16.63 1.24 -30.59
N LEU A 241 16.68 2.12 -29.57
CA LEU A 241 16.00 1.89 -28.29
C LEU A 241 14.48 1.86 -28.46
N VAL A 242 13.88 0.76 -28.02
CA VAL A 242 12.43 0.50 -28.03
C VAL A 242 11.85 0.66 -26.61
N ARG A 243 12.58 0.21 -25.60
CA ARG A 243 12.12 0.27 -24.21
C ARG A 243 13.19 0.84 -23.28
N PHE A 244 12.80 1.84 -22.50
CA PHE A 244 13.65 2.45 -21.49
C PHE A 244 12.91 2.48 -20.13
N ASP A 245 13.46 1.77 -19.16
CA ASP A 245 12.95 1.73 -17.78
C ASP A 245 14.05 2.16 -16.80
N ALA A 246 13.86 3.33 -16.22
CA ALA A 246 14.67 3.90 -15.15
C ALA A 246 13.78 4.31 -13.96
N ALA A 247 12.76 3.49 -13.68
CA ALA A 247 11.84 3.74 -12.57
C ALA A 247 12.51 3.50 -11.22
N ASN A 248 12.14 4.31 -10.21
CA ASN A 248 12.53 4.11 -8.80
C ASN A 248 14.05 3.88 -8.61
N CYS A 249 14.86 4.84 -9.07
CA CYS A 249 16.32 4.75 -8.97
C CYS A 249 17.03 6.06 -8.59
N GLY A 250 16.29 7.00 -7.99
CA GLY A 250 16.87 8.21 -7.39
C GLY A 250 17.26 9.33 -8.35
N LEU A 251 16.90 9.25 -9.62
CA LEU A 251 17.23 10.26 -10.64
C LEU A 251 16.61 11.62 -10.32
N THR A 252 17.35 12.68 -10.62
CA THR A 252 17.01 14.07 -10.32
C THR A 252 17.18 14.97 -11.56
N GLY A 253 16.89 16.26 -11.43
CA GLY A 253 17.07 17.22 -12.53
C GLY A 253 15.97 17.15 -13.58
N GLU A 254 16.24 17.58 -14.79
CA GLU A 254 15.28 17.60 -15.89
C GLU A 254 15.47 16.43 -16.85
N ILE A 255 14.44 16.07 -17.59
CA ILE A 255 14.58 15.11 -18.70
C ILE A 255 15.31 15.82 -19.84
N PRO A 256 16.45 15.28 -20.34
CA PRO A 256 17.20 15.95 -21.41
C PRO A 256 16.38 15.94 -22.72
N PRO A 257 16.32 17.05 -23.47
CA PRO A 257 15.57 17.17 -24.72
C PRO A 257 16.05 16.18 -25.80
N GLU A 258 17.28 15.70 -25.70
CA GLU A 258 17.86 14.71 -26.61
C GLU A 258 17.08 13.38 -26.62
N ILE A 259 16.30 13.09 -25.58
CA ILE A 259 15.43 11.90 -25.54
C ILE A 259 14.44 11.88 -26.73
N GLY A 260 14.06 13.06 -27.24
CA GLY A 260 13.21 13.19 -28.43
C GLY A 260 13.81 12.61 -29.73
N LYS A 261 15.10 12.27 -29.75
CA LYS A 261 15.75 11.59 -30.88
C LYS A 261 15.44 10.11 -30.99
N LEU A 262 14.89 9.50 -29.92
CA LEU A 262 14.63 8.05 -29.81
C LEU A 262 13.36 7.62 -30.58
N GLN A 263 13.42 7.68 -31.91
CA GLN A 263 12.27 7.51 -32.79
C GLN A 263 11.66 6.09 -32.82
N LYS A 264 12.31 5.09 -32.20
CA LYS A 264 11.79 3.71 -32.05
C LYS A 264 11.24 3.43 -30.65
N LEU A 265 11.40 4.36 -29.71
CA LEU A 265 11.00 4.20 -28.32
C LEU A 265 9.47 4.06 -28.24
N ASP A 266 8.98 2.91 -27.77
CA ASP A 266 7.55 2.70 -27.54
C ASP A 266 7.17 2.73 -26.05
N THR A 267 8.15 2.51 -25.17
CA THR A 267 7.93 2.48 -23.71
C THR A 267 8.97 3.33 -22.99
N LEU A 268 8.51 4.31 -22.22
CA LEU A 268 9.34 5.17 -21.37
C LEU A 268 8.80 5.17 -19.94
N PHE A 269 9.55 4.57 -19.03
CA PHE A 269 9.22 4.48 -17.60
C PHE A 269 10.28 5.23 -16.76
N LEU A 270 9.88 6.37 -16.18
CA LEU A 270 10.68 7.21 -15.31
C LEU A 270 10.00 7.49 -13.98
N GLN A 271 8.97 6.72 -13.62
CA GLN A 271 8.18 6.94 -12.42
C GLN A 271 8.99 6.71 -11.14
N VAL A 272 8.53 7.32 -10.04
CA VAL A 272 9.11 7.19 -8.70
C VAL A 272 10.57 7.65 -8.66
N ASN A 273 10.82 8.85 -9.14
CA ASN A 273 12.10 9.52 -9.10
C ASN A 273 11.97 10.94 -8.50
N ALA A 274 12.98 11.76 -8.62
CA ALA A 274 12.96 13.15 -8.19
C ALA A 274 13.22 14.12 -9.36
N PHE A 275 12.71 13.80 -10.54
CA PHE A 275 12.78 14.69 -11.70
C PHE A 275 12.05 16.01 -11.44
N THR A 276 12.63 17.11 -11.90
CA THR A 276 12.14 18.48 -11.72
C THR A 276 11.99 19.19 -13.07
N GLY A 277 11.59 20.46 -13.05
CA GLY A 277 11.40 21.26 -14.26
C GLY A 277 10.10 20.90 -14.99
N THR A 278 10.00 21.28 -16.24
CA THR A 278 8.85 20.98 -17.09
C THR A 278 9.06 19.67 -17.86
N ILE A 279 7.95 19.01 -18.21
CA ILE A 279 8.02 17.88 -19.14
C ILE A 279 8.47 18.43 -20.49
N THR A 280 9.59 17.91 -21.03
CA THR A 280 10.17 18.42 -22.28
C THR A 280 9.25 18.19 -23.47
N GLN A 281 9.14 19.20 -24.36
CA GLN A 281 8.31 19.13 -25.57
C GLN A 281 8.79 18.08 -26.56
N GLU A 282 10.07 17.77 -26.56
CA GLU A 282 10.72 16.81 -27.43
C GLU A 282 10.21 15.39 -27.27
N LEU A 283 9.64 15.04 -26.10
CA LEU A 283 8.94 13.75 -25.93
C LEU A 283 7.79 13.59 -26.90
N GLY A 284 7.10 14.68 -27.27
CA GLY A 284 6.03 14.65 -28.27
C GLY A 284 6.50 14.30 -29.69
N LEU A 285 7.82 14.38 -29.97
CA LEU A 285 8.40 14.02 -31.27
C LEU A 285 8.54 12.50 -31.44
N ILE A 286 8.42 11.72 -30.37
CA ILE A 286 8.58 10.25 -30.39
C ILE A 286 7.26 9.60 -30.82
N SER A 287 6.97 9.63 -32.12
CA SER A 287 5.68 9.15 -32.66
C SER A 287 5.40 7.66 -32.44
N SER A 288 6.43 6.86 -32.13
CA SER A 288 6.33 5.43 -31.80
C SER A 288 5.80 5.15 -30.39
N LEU A 289 5.77 6.18 -29.50
CA LEU A 289 5.51 6.00 -28.09
C LEU A 289 4.09 5.50 -27.83
N LYS A 290 4.00 4.40 -27.08
CA LYS A 290 2.75 3.75 -26.66
C LYS A 290 2.51 3.89 -25.16
N SER A 291 3.57 3.78 -24.35
CA SER A 291 3.46 3.82 -22.89
C SER A 291 4.43 4.83 -22.31
N MET A 292 3.90 5.80 -21.59
CA MET A 292 4.67 6.82 -20.89
C MET A 292 4.23 6.89 -19.43
N ASP A 293 5.16 6.61 -18.50
CA ASP A 293 4.95 6.79 -17.08
C ASP A 293 6.01 7.73 -16.47
N LEU A 294 5.56 8.91 -16.10
CA LEU A 294 6.36 9.96 -15.44
C LEU A 294 5.82 10.24 -14.02
N SER A 295 5.00 9.36 -13.49
CA SER A 295 4.32 9.56 -12.21
C SER A 295 5.28 9.58 -11.01
N ASN A 296 4.79 10.07 -9.87
CA ASN A 296 5.58 10.16 -8.63
C ASN A 296 6.95 10.84 -8.84
N ASN A 297 6.91 12.07 -9.35
CA ASN A 297 8.06 12.94 -9.56
C ASN A 297 7.78 14.36 -9.03
N MET A 298 8.60 15.33 -9.41
CA MET A 298 8.41 16.73 -9.04
C MET A 298 8.25 17.63 -10.28
N PHE A 299 7.72 17.10 -11.37
CA PHE A 299 7.48 17.87 -12.59
C PHE A 299 6.50 19.00 -12.36
N THR A 300 6.76 20.14 -12.99
CA THR A 300 5.93 21.35 -12.98
C THR A 300 5.52 21.73 -14.40
N GLY A 301 4.72 22.80 -14.54
CA GLY A 301 4.30 23.25 -15.87
C GLY A 301 3.05 22.53 -16.37
N GLU A 302 2.77 22.72 -17.65
CA GLU A 302 1.60 22.17 -18.33
C GLU A 302 1.98 20.90 -19.13
N ILE A 303 0.97 20.12 -19.53
CA ILE A 303 1.18 19.01 -20.48
C ILE A 303 1.61 19.59 -21.82
N PRO A 304 2.75 19.18 -22.39
CA PRO A 304 3.25 19.76 -23.63
C PRO A 304 2.27 19.62 -24.80
N THR A 305 2.08 20.69 -25.57
CA THR A 305 1.20 20.69 -26.76
C THR A 305 1.69 19.74 -27.86
N SER A 306 2.99 19.44 -27.89
CA SER A 306 3.61 18.48 -28.80
C SER A 306 3.09 17.04 -28.61
N PHE A 307 2.53 16.71 -27.41
CA PHE A 307 1.92 15.40 -27.17
C PHE A 307 0.72 15.12 -28.10
N SER A 308 0.16 16.15 -28.73
CA SER A 308 -0.84 15.98 -29.80
C SER A 308 -0.35 15.12 -30.98
N GLN A 309 0.97 14.93 -31.12
CA GLN A 309 1.57 14.08 -32.16
C GLN A 309 1.67 12.61 -31.77
N LEU A 310 1.50 12.26 -30.48
CA LEU A 310 1.62 10.90 -29.95
C LEU A 310 0.35 10.07 -30.27
N LYS A 311 0.11 9.77 -31.55
CA LYS A 311 -1.11 9.08 -32.00
C LYS A 311 -1.19 7.61 -31.59
N ASN A 312 -0.04 7.00 -31.21
CA ASN A 312 0.03 5.60 -30.80
C ASN A 312 -0.05 5.44 -29.27
N LEU A 313 -0.17 6.56 -28.50
CA LEU A 313 -0.11 6.52 -27.05
C LEU A 313 -1.35 5.82 -26.47
N THR A 314 -1.13 4.73 -25.73
CA THR A 314 -2.15 3.93 -25.06
C THR A 314 -2.18 4.23 -23.56
N LEU A 315 -1.02 4.53 -22.95
CA LEU A 315 -0.88 4.78 -21.53
C LEU A 315 -0.15 6.10 -21.26
N LEU A 316 -0.80 6.98 -20.51
CA LEU A 316 -0.23 8.22 -20.01
C LEU A 316 -0.42 8.34 -18.50
N ASN A 317 0.64 8.15 -17.73
CA ASN A 317 0.67 8.31 -16.28
C ASN A 317 1.52 9.52 -15.90
N LEU A 318 0.87 10.54 -15.33
CA LEU A 318 1.51 11.77 -14.84
C LEU A 318 1.15 12.05 -13.38
N PHE A 319 0.50 11.12 -12.69
CA PHE A 319 0.00 11.33 -11.34
C PHE A 319 1.11 11.59 -10.32
N ARG A 320 0.75 12.21 -9.20
CA ARG A 320 1.70 12.62 -8.14
C ARG A 320 2.88 13.42 -8.67
N ASN A 321 2.54 14.57 -9.23
CA ASN A 321 3.48 15.60 -9.68
C ASN A 321 3.01 16.99 -9.19
N LYS A 322 3.59 18.05 -9.72
CA LYS A 322 3.21 19.44 -9.46
C LYS A 322 2.73 20.13 -10.74
N LEU A 323 2.19 19.35 -11.67
CA LEU A 323 1.69 19.84 -12.96
C LEU A 323 0.46 20.73 -12.74
N TYR A 324 0.27 21.73 -13.60
CA TYR A 324 -0.83 22.68 -13.55
C TYR A 324 -1.35 23.01 -14.96
N GLY A 325 -2.28 23.97 -15.05
CA GLY A 325 -2.93 24.32 -16.31
C GLY A 325 -4.12 23.43 -16.62
N ALA A 326 -4.66 23.52 -17.82
CA ALA A 326 -5.78 22.71 -18.26
C ALA A 326 -5.30 21.38 -18.85
N ILE A 327 -6.14 20.34 -18.74
CA ILE A 327 -5.95 19.13 -19.55
C ILE A 327 -6.22 19.50 -21.01
N PRO A 328 -5.22 19.42 -21.92
CA PRO A 328 -5.40 19.87 -23.30
C PRO A 328 -6.48 19.08 -24.06
N GLU A 329 -7.28 19.74 -24.86
CA GLU A 329 -8.38 19.13 -25.63
C GLU A 329 -7.95 17.96 -26.53
N PHE A 330 -6.72 18.00 -27.07
CA PHE A 330 -6.19 16.92 -27.91
C PHE A 330 -6.06 15.57 -27.17
N ILE A 331 -5.98 15.57 -25.82
CA ILE A 331 -5.97 14.34 -25.00
C ILE A 331 -7.29 13.56 -25.22
N GLY A 332 -8.42 14.29 -25.30
CA GLY A 332 -9.71 13.67 -25.63
C GLY A 332 -9.82 13.12 -27.05
N GLU A 333 -8.91 13.54 -27.95
CA GLU A 333 -8.88 13.15 -29.38
C GLU A 333 -7.81 12.09 -29.69
N MET A 334 -7.09 11.59 -28.68
CA MET A 334 -6.08 10.55 -28.86
C MET A 334 -6.73 9.21 -29.24
N PRO A 335 -6.40 8.64 -30.44
CA PRO A 335 -7.16 7.52 -30.98
C PRO A 335 -6.93 6.20 -30.24
N GLU A 336 -5.76 6.02 -29.65
CA GLU A 336 -5.34 4.76 -29.01
C GLU A 336 -5.36 4.80 -27.48
N LEU A 337 -5.70 5.94 -26.85
CA LEU A 337 -5.60 6.13 -25.40
C LEU A 337 -6.53 5.18 -24.65
N GLU A 338 -5.94 4.34 -23.81
CA GLU A 338 -6.62 3.36 -22.95
C GLU A 338 -6.53 3.73 -21.46
N VAL A 339 -5.38 4.28 -21.03
CA VAL A 339 -5.12 4.61 -19.63
C VAL A 339 -4.66 6.06 -19.52
N LEU A 340 -5.41 6.86 -18.75
CA LEU A 340 -5.07 8.23 -18.39
C LEU A 340 -5.13 8.41 -16.89
N GLN A 341 -3.98 8.61 -16.27
CA GLN A 341 -3.88 8.85 -14.84
C GLN A 341 -3.13 10.16 -14.54
N LEU A 342 -3.88 11.16 -14.09
CA LEU A 342 -3.38 12.53 -13.78
C LEU A 342 -3.60 12.92 -12.32
N TRP A 343 -4.00 11.99 -11.46
CA TRP A 343 -4.39 12.27 -10.08
C TRP A 343 -3.24 12.86 -9.25
N GLU A 344 -3.63 13.59 -8.20
CA GLU A 344 -2.70 14.26 -7.26
C GLU A 344 -1.71 15.20 -7.98
N ASN A 345 -2.31 16.20 -8.67
CA ASN A 345 -1.64 17.31 -9.36
C ASN A 345 -2.38 18.62 -9.08
N ASN A 346 -2.11 19.64 -9.88
CA ASN A 346 -2.74 20.95 -9.74
C ASN A 346 -3.49 21.40 -11.03
N PHE A 347 -4.02 20.43 -11.78
CA PHE A 347 -4.75 20.68 -13.01
C PHE A 347 -6.05 21.45 -12.75
N THR A 348 -6.38 22.35 -13.66
CA THR A 348 -7.56 23.24 -13.63
C THR A 348 -8.36 23.14 -14.93
N GLY A 349 -9.43 23.90 -15.07
CA GLY A 349 -10.26 23.88 -16.27
C GLY A 349 -11.12 22.64 -16.38
N SER A 350 -11.72 22.41 -17.56
CA SER A 350 -12.64 21.31 -17.82
C SER A 350 -11.91 20.04 -18.27
N ILE A 351 -12.56 18.89 -18.02
CA ILE A 351 -12.15 17.63 -18.65
C ILE A 351 -12.48 17.71 -20.14
N PRO A 352 -11.56 17.34 -21.05
CA PRO A 352 -11.83 17.32 -22.50
C PRO A 352 -13.11 16.53 -22.82
N GLN A 353 -14.09 17.18 -23.45
CA GLN A 353 -15.44 16.61 -23.63
C GLN A 353 -15.52 15.42 -24.59
N LYS A 354 -14.49 15.24 -25.42
CA LYS A 354 -14.36 14.08 -26.33
C LYS A 354 -13.65 12.89 -25.70
N LEU A 355 -13.22 13.00 -24.44
CA LEU A 355 -12.47 11.93 -23.77
C LEU A 355 -13.33 10.64 -23.69
N GLY A 356 -12.80 9.54 -24.22
CA GLY A 356 -13.45 8.23 -24.32
C GLY A 356 -14.26 7.99 -25.59
N GLU A 357 -14.43 8.99 -26.47
CA GLU A 357 -15.09 8.81 -27.78
C GLU A 357 -14.34 7.85 -28.70
N ASN A 358 -13.03 7.66 -28.47
CA ASN A 358 -12.22 6.67 -29.17
C ASN A 358 -12.68 5.21 -28.90
N GLY A 359 -13.55 4.99 -27.91
CA GLY A 359 -14.06 3.67 -27.52
C GLY A 359 -13.01 2.73 -26.89
N ARG A 360 -11.82 3.23 -26.58
CA ARG A 360 -10.72 2.41 -26.03
C ARG A 360 -10.44 2.62 -24.55
N LEU A 361 -10.93 3.70 -23.96
CA LEU A 361 -10.63 4.10 -22.59
C LEU A 361 -11.00 2.98 -21.60
N VAL A 362 -10.05 2.57 -20.77
CA VAL A 362 -10.16 1.50 -19.77
C VAL A 362 -10.04 2.07 -18.36
N ILE A 363 -9.07 2.94 -18.12
CA ILE A 363 -8.82 3.57 -16.82
C ILE A 363 -8.73 5.08 -16.97
N LEU A 364 -9.55 5.78 -16.20
CA LEU A 364 -9.49 7.22 -16.04
C LEU A 364 -9.40 7.57 -14.56
N ASP A 365 -8.27 8.14 -14.13
CA ASP A 365 -8.12 8.69 -12.81
C ASP A 365 -7.61 10.13 -12.86
N LEU A 366 -8.48 11.06 -12.48
CA LEU A 366 -8.23 12.50 -12.42
C LEU A 366 -8.36 13.04 -11.00
N SER A 367 -8.38 12.18 -9.99
CA SER A 367 -8.68 12.55 -8.60
C SER A 367 -7.67 13.54 -8.03
N SER A 368 -8.07 14.25 -7.00
CA SER A 368 -7.22 15.20 -6.25
C SER A 368 -6.55 16.24 -7.15
N ASN A 369 -7.37 16.96 -7.89
CA ASN A 369 -6.99 18.10 -8.74
C ASN A 369 -7.91 19.32 -8.47
N LYS A 370 -7.88 20.31 -9.36
CA LYS A 370 -8.74 21.51 -9.32
C LYS A 370 -9.62 21.62 -10.57
N LEU A 371 -10.00 20.47 -11.13
CA LEU A 371 -10.80 20.42 -12.35
C LEU A 371 -12.22 20.93 -12.09
N THR A 372 -12.77 21.60 -13.09
CA THR A 372 -14.13 22.18 -13.08
C THR A 372 -14.94 21.68 -14.28
N GLY A 373 -16.15 22.20 -14.48
CA GLY A 373 -16.95 21.80 -15.63
C GLY A 373 -17.70 20.50 -15.43
N THR A 374 -18.23 19.95 -16.53
CA THR A 374 -19.05 18.75 -16.53
C THR A 374 -18.25 17.51 -16.92
N LEU A 375 -18.77 16.34 -16.54
CA LEU A 375 -18.22 15.06 -16.98
C LEU A 375 -18.46 14.87 -18.49
N PRO A 376 -17.49 14.35 -19.26
CA PRO A 376 -17.68 14.02 -20.67
C PRO A 376 -18.83 13.01 -20.86
N PRO A 377 -19.71 13.20 -21.83
CA PRO A 377 -20.92 12.38 -21.98
C PRO A 377 -20.64 10.98 -22.54
N ASN A 378 -19.54 10.79 -23.26
CA ASN A 378 -19.25 9.60 -24.05
C ASN A 378 -18.03 8.79 -23.55
N MET A 379 -17.68 8.92 -22.24
CA MET A 379 -16.48 8.26 -21.68
C MET A 379 -16.44 6.75 -21.85
N CYS A 380 -17.60 6.08 -21.99
CA CYS A 380 -17.68 4.63 -22.12
C CYS A 380 -18.20 4.18 -23.50
N SER A 381 -17.93 4.94 -24.58
CA SER A 381 -18.45 4.66 -25.92
C SER A 381 -18.12 3.24 -26.43
N GLY A 382 -16.95 2.70 -26.08
CA GLY A 382 -16.54 1.36 -26.47
C GLY A 382 -16.92 0.25 -25.49
N ASN A 383 -17.63 0.57 -24.41
CA ASN A 383 -17.95 -0.37 -23.32
C ASN A 383 -16.71 -1.09 -22.76
N ARG A 384 -15.59 -0.34 -22.61
CA ARG A 384 -14.31 -0.85 -22.09
C ARG A 384 -13.86 -0.17 -20.79
N LEU A 385 -14.47 0.94 -20.41
CA LEU A 385 -14.12 1.69 -19.21
C LEU A 385 -14.40 0.85 -17.95
N MET A 386 -13.35 0.48 -17.24
CA MET A 386 -13.42 -0.32 -16.03
C MET A 386 -13.34 0.55 -14.77
N THR A 387 -12.50 1.57 -14.79
CA THR A 387 -12.22 2.41 -13.61
C THR A 387 -12.40 3.87 -13.97
N LEU A 388 -13.28 4.56 -13.25
CA LEU A 388 -13.53 5.99 -13.38
C LEU A 388 -13.41 6.65 -12.01
N ILE A 389 -12.36 7.46 -11.82
CA ILE A 389 -12.09 8.16 -10.58
C ILE A 389 -11.88 9.65 -10.86
N THR A 390 -12.75 10.49 -10.28
CA THR A 390 -12.65 11.95 -10.34
C THR A 390 -12.80 12.60 -8.96
N LEU A 391 -12.57 11.80 -7.91
CA LEU A 391 -12.69 12.19 -6.50
C LEU A 391 -11.88 13.47 -6.20
N GLY A 392 -12.43 14.38 -5.37
CA GLY A 392 -11.69 15.56 -4.88
C GLY A 392 -11.34 16.56 -5.97
N ASN A 393 -12.34 17.07 -6.66
CA ASN A 393 -12.28 18.13 -7.67
C ASN A 393 -13.40 19.17 -7.48
N PHE A 394 -13.60 20.04 -8.46
CA PHE A 394 -14.68 21.04 -8.48
C PHE A 394 -15.66 20.81 -9.63
N LEU A 395 -15.87 19.54 -10.01
CA LEU A 395 -16.78 19.15 -11.09
C LEU A 395 -18.24 19.39 -10.69
N PHE A 396 -19.05 19.85 -11.64
CA PHE A 396 -20.47 20.10 -11.44
C PHE A 396 -21.32 19.50 -12.58
N GLY A 397 -22.64 19.68 -12.52
CA GLY A 397 -23.56 19.07 -13.49
C GLY A 397 -23.90 17.63 -13.13
N SER A 398 -24.69 16.97 -13.98
CA SER A 398 -25.19 15.62 -13.74
C SER A 398 -24.17 14.54 -14.12
N ILE A 399 -24.28 13.39 -13.47
CA ILE A 399 -23.59 12.17 -13.88
C ILE A 399 -24.22 11.71 -15.22
N PRO A 400 -23.44 11.52 -16.31
CA PRO A 400 -23.99 11.12 -17.60
C PRO A 400 -24.74 9.77 -17.56
N ASP A 401 -25.95 9.73 -18.13
CA ASP A 401 -26.77 8.50 -18.19
C ASP A 401 -26.07 7.36 -18.93
N SER A 402 -25.14 7.67 -19.84
CA SER A 402 -24.32 6.69 -20.55
C SER A 402 -23.50 5.80 -19.62
N LEU A 403 -23.10 6.30 -18.45
CA LEU A 403 -22.37 5.51 -17.45
C LEU A 403 -23.22 4.40 -16.82
N GLY A 404 -24.55 4.60 -16.73
CA GLY A 404 -25.48 3.54 -16.31
C GLY A 404 -25.57 2.36 -17.29
N LYS A 405 -25.04 2.50 -18.50
CA LYS A 405 -25.03 1.47 -19.56
C LYS A 405 -23.63 0.89 -19.82
N CYS A 406 -22.66 1.28 -19.01
CA CYS A 406 -21.25 0.89 -19.15
C CYS A 406 -20.99 -0.46 -18.46
N GLU A 407 -21.33 -1.57 -19.12
CA GLU A 407 -21.25 -2.93 -18.55
C GLU A 407 -19.85 -3.38 -18.12
N SER A 408 -18.80 -2.72 -18.65
CA SER A 408 -17.41 -2.98 -18.26
C SER A 408 -17.03 -2.36 -16.92
N LEU A 409 -17.82 -1.39 -16.42
CA LEU A 409 -17.47 -0.57 -15.27
C LEU A 409 -17.41 -1.43 -13.99
N THR A 410 -16.26 -1.41 -13.33
CA THR A 410 -16.02 -2.12 -12.07
C THR A 410 -15.97 -1.17 -10.89
N ARG A 411 -15.45 0.05 -11.10
CA ARG A 411 -15.25 1.04 -10.05
C ARG A 411 -15.60 2.44 -10.53
N ILE A 412 -16.43 3.13 -9.76
CA ILE A 412 -16.79 4.54 -9.97
C ILE A 412 -16.61 5.31 -8.66
N ARG A 413 -15.75 6.34 -8.66
CA ARG A 413 -15.46 7.17 -7.49
C ARG A 413 -15.44 8.65 -7.90
N MET A 414 -16.50 9.36 -7.57
CA MET A 414 -16.71 10.76 -7.93
C MET A 414 -17.05 11.63 -6.72
N GLY A 415 -16.77 11.14 -5.51
CA GLY A 415 -17.01 11.90 -4.28
C GLY A 415 -16.24 13.21 -4.22
N GLU A 416 -16.59 14.07 -3.25
CA GLU A 416 -15.92 15.34 -3.00
C GLU A 416 -15.87 16.25 -4.24
N ASN A 417 -17.06 16.51 -4.81
CA ASN A 417 -17.28 17.38 -5.97
C ASN A 417 -18.54 18.24 -5.79
N PHE A 418 -18.99 18.88 -6.84
CA PHE A 418 -20.25 19.67 -6.87
C PHE A 418 -21.27 19.06 -7.83
N LEU A 419 -21.22 17.75 -8.05
CA LEU A 419 -22.14 17.04 -8.95
C LEU A 419 -23.57 17.14 -8.42
N ASN A 420 -24.52 17.32 -9.32
CA ASN A 420 -25.93 17.46 -9.00
C ASN A 420 -26.81 16.53 -9.89
N GLY A 421 -28.12 16.69 -9.83
CA GLY A 421 -29.02 15.80 -10.55
C GLY A 421 -29.15 14.43 -9.92
N SER A 422 -29.75 13.48 -10.64
CA SER A 422 -30.00 12.12 -10.16
C SER A 422 -28.86 11.16 -10.52
N ILE A 423 -28.73 10.10 -9.76
CA ILE A 423 -27.87 8.96 -10.11
C ILE A 423 -28.48 8.24 -11.32
N PRO A 424 -27.69 7.86 -12.35
CA PRO A 424 -28.20 7.11 -13.50
C PRO A 424 -28.97 5.85 -13.10
N LYS A 425 -30.14 5.63 -13.69
CA LYS A 425 -31.11 4.60 -13.25
C LYS A 425 -30.55 3.19 -13.27
N GLU A 426 -29.72 2.87 -14.25
CA GLU A 426 -29.19 1.54 -14.47
C GLU A 426 -27.85 1.29 -13.75
N LEU A 427 -27.28 2.29 -13.07
CA LEU A 427 -25.92 2.21 -12.53
C LEU A 427 -25.70 1.02 -11.60
N PHE A 428 -26.60 0.81 -10.62
CA PHE A 428 -26.51 -0.29 -9.66
C PHE A 428 -26.83 -1.67 -10.26
N GLY A 429 -27.31 -1.70 -11.51
CA GLY A 429 -27.58 -2.91 -12.28
C GLY A 429 -26.40 -3.38 -13.15
N LEU A 430 -25.29 -2.64 -13.17
CA LEU A 430 -24.13 -3.02 -14.00
C LEU A 430 -23.48 -4.31 -13.51
N PRO A 431 -23.20 -5.27 -14.43
CA PRO A 431 -22.86 -6.65 -14.04
C PRO A 431 -21.52 -6.82 -13.31
N LYS A 432 -20.57 -5.90 -13.54
CA LYS A 432 -19.21 -5.97 -13.00
C LYS A 432 -18.92 -4.93 -11.93
N LEU A 433 -19.91 -4.11 -11.58
CA LEU A 433 -19.73 -3.01 -10.65
C LEU A 433 -19.47 -3.54 -9.24
N SER A 434 -18.32 -3.15 -8.67
CA SER A 434 -17.90 -3.58 -7.33
C SER A 434 -17.85 -2.43 -6.31
N GLN A 435 -17.66 -1.19 -6.78
CA GLN A 435 -17.49 -0.03 -5.91
C GLN A 435 -18.14 1.22 -6.49
N VAL A 436 -18.96 1.88 -5.66
CA VAL A 436 -19.60 3.18 -5.97
C VAL A 436 -19.33 4.15 -4.82
N GLU A 437 -18.61 5.25 -5.09
CA GLU A 437 -18.33 6.32 -4.15
C GLU A 437 -18.73 7.67 -4.77
N LEU A 438 -19.83 8.22 -4.30
CA LEU A 438 -20.40 9.49 -4.75
C LEU A 438 -20.64 10.46 -3.58
N GLN A 439 -20.05 10.21 -2.42
CA GLN A 439 -20.22 11.02 -1.20
C GLN A 439 -19.76 12.47 -1.43
N ASP A 440 -20.26 13.39 -0.59
CA ASP A 440 -19.87 14.80 -0.58
C ASP A 440 -20.11 15.50 -1.93
N ASN A 441 -21.37 15.43 -2.39
CA ASN A 441 -21.87 16.08 -3.62
C ASN A 441 -23.25 16.74 -3.38
N TYR A 442 -23.93 17.16 -4.43
CA TYR A 442 -25.28 17.74 -4.39
C TYR A 442 -26.30 16.86 -5.13
N LEU A 443 -26.08 15.55 -5.18
CA LEU A 443 -26.96 14.61 -5.88
C LEU A 443 -28.34 14.57 -5.24
N THR A 444 -29.36 14.49 -6.06
CA THR A 444 -30.78 14.53 -5.69
C THR A 444 -31.53 13.31 -6.22
N GLY A 445 -32.83 13.20 -5.89
CA GLY A 445 -33.69 12.12 -6.33
C GLY A 445 -33.62 10.89 -5.44
N GLU A 446 -34.26 9.82 -5.90
CA GLU A 446 -34.35 8.55 -5.17
C GLU A 446 -33.17 7.63 -5.50
N LEU A 447 -32.93 6.63 -4.65
CA LEU A 447 -31.92 5.60 -4.89
C LEU A 447 -32.40 4.64 -5.99
N PRO A 448 -31.74 4.62 -7.18
CA PRO A 448 -32.27 3.89 -8.34
C PRO A 448 -31.88 2.40 -8.31
N ILE A 449 -32.35 1.66 -7.30
CA ILE A 449 -32.19 0.20 -7.24
C ILE A 449 -33.47 -0.45 -7.75
N SER A 450 -33.38 -1.07 -8.95
CA SER A 450 -34.48 -1.80 -9.55
C SER A 450 -34.45 -3.28 -9.16
N GLY A 451 -35.61 -3.97 -9.28
CA GLY A 451 -35.76 -5.37 -8.88
C GLY A 451 -35.08 -6.41 -9.79
N GLY A 452 -34.44 -5.98 -10.91
CA GLY A 452 -33.75 -6.87 -11.87
C GLY A 452 -32.24 -6.75 -11.75
N GLY A 453 -31.54 -7.88 -11.87
CA GLY A 453 -30.10 -8.08 -12.01
C GLY A 453 -29.18 -7.06 -11.33
N VAL A 454 -28.84 -7.32 -10.08
CA VAL A 454 -27.81 -6.52 -9.37
C VAL A 454 -26.50 -7.31 -9.40
N SER A 455 -25.37 -6.61 -9.59
CA SER A 455 -24.05 -7.25 -9.51
C SER A 455 -23.85 -7.90 -8.15
N GLY A 456 -23.55 -9.21 -8.12
CA GLY A 456 -23.15 -9.91 -6.91
C GLY A 456 -21.81 -9.42 -6.36
N ASP A 457 -21.04 -8.72 -7.18
CA ASP A 457 -19.70 -8.21 -6.84
C ASP A 457 -19.72 -6.82 -6.20
N LEU A 458 -20.88 -6.15 -6.14
CA LEU A 458 -21.01 -4.81 -5.57
C LEU A 458 -20.80 -4.86 -4.04
N GLY A 459 -19.59 -4.51 -3.60
CA GLY A 459 -19.16 -4.59 -2.22
C GLY A 459 -19.28 -3.28 -1.44
N GLN A 460 -19.17 -2.12 -2.10
CA GLN A 460 -19.19 -0.82 -1.43
C GLN A 460 -20.06 0.19 -2.13
N ILE A 461 -20.96 0.81 -1.35
CA ILE A 461 -21.79 1.95 -1.76
C ILE A 461 -21.59 3.07 -0.73
N SER A 462 -21.05 4.19 -1.15
CA SER A 462 -20.91 5.42 -0.35
C SER A 462 -21.61 6.58 -1.06
N LEU A 463 -22.72 7.04 -0.49
CA LEU A 463 -23.53 8.16 -0.97
C LEU A 463 -23.68 9.25 0.11
N SER A 464 -22.85 9.22 1.13
CA SER A 464 -22.89 10.12 2.28
C SER A 464 -22.88 11.60 1.85
N ASN A 465 -23.50 12.48 2.65
CA ASN A 465 -23.46 13.92 2.45
C ASN A 465 -23.92 14.36 1.04
N ASN A 466 -25.14 13.96 0.66
CA ASN A 466 -25.80 14.39 -0.56
C ASN A 466 -27.20 14.98 -0.26
N GLN A 467 -28.03 15.15 -1.27
CA GLN A 467 -29.42 15.59 -1.14
C GLN A 467 -30.41 14.51 -1.63
N LEU A 468 -29.98 13.23 -1.60
CA LEU A 468 -30.82 12.09 -2.00
C LEU A 468 -32.03 11.99 -1.08
N SER A 469 -33.17 11.60 -1.61
CA SER A 469 -34.45 11.61 -0.91
C SER A 469 -35.30 10.38 -1.27
N GLY A 470 -36.55 10.36 -0.78
CA GLY A 470 -37.44 9.21 -0.99
C GLY A 470 -37.22 8.10 0.02
N SER A 471 -37.91 7.00 -0.16
CA SER A 471 -37.81 5.82 0.69
C SER A 471 -36.80 4.82 0.11
N LEU A 472 -36.14 4.06 0.98
CA LEU A 472 -35.31 2.95 0.52
C LEU A 472 -36.18 1.87 -0.13
N PRO A 473 -35.89 1.46 -1.37
CA PRO A 473 -36.65 0.40 -2.03
C PRO A 473 -36.37 -0.97 -1.41
N ALA A 474 -37.37 -1.84 -1.33
CA ALA A 474 -37.19 -3.23 -0.89
C ALA A 474 -36.14 -3.99 -1.70
N ALA A 475 -35.91 -3.57 -2.96
CA ALA A 475 -34.86 -4.08 -3.84
C ALA A 475 -33.43 -3.90 -3.29
N ILE A 476 -33.21 -3.08 -2.26
CA ILE A 476 -31.91 -2.96 -1.57
C ILE A 476 -31.41 -4.32 -1.04
N GLY A 477 -32.35 -5.20 -0.65
CA GLY A 477 -32.02 -6.56 -0.20
C GLY A 477 -31.44 -7.48 -1.28
N ASN A 478 -31.43 -7.05 -2.55
CA ASN A 478 -30.84 -7.81 -3.65
C ASN A 478 -29.34 -7.54 -3.81
N LEU A 479 -28.80 -6.53 -3.10
CA LEU A 479 -27.38 -6.18 -3.09
C LEU A 479 -26.55 -7.14 -2.22
N SER A 480 -26.63 -8.43 -2.47
CA SER A 480 -26.13 -9.50 -1.58
C SER A 480 -24.62 -9.43 -1.29
N GLY A 481 -23.82 -8.84 -2.18
CA GLY A 481 -22.38 -8.66 -2.02
C GLY A 481 -21.96 -7.46 -1.17
N VAL A 482 -22.90 -6.55 -0.84
CA VAL A 482 -22.56 -5.27 -0.20
C VAL A 482 -22.03 -5.48 1.22
N GLN A 483 -20.81 -5.00 1.43
CA GLN A 483 -20.11 -4.99 2.71
C GLN A 483 -20.23 -3.64 3.43
N LYS A 484 -20.25 -2.55 2.67
CA LYS A 484 -20.39 -1.18 3.21
C LYS A 484 -21.53 -0.45 2.52
N LEU A 485 -22.47 0.01 3.32
CA LEU A 485 -23.62 0.82 2.86
C LEU A 485 -23.69 2.11 3.67
N LEU A 486 -23.22 3.22 3.08
CA LEU A 486 -23.08 4.51 3.70
C LEU A 486 -24.02 5.50 3.00
N LEU A 487 -25.11 5.88 3.66
CA LEU A 487 -26.15 6.77 3.16
C LEU A 487 -26.33 7.99 4.07
N ASP A 488 -25.44 8.18 5.04
CA ASP A 488 -25.52 9.25 6.05
C ASP A 488 -25.53 10.65 5.43
N GLY A 489 -26.12 11.62 6.13
CA GLY A 489 -26.13 13.00 5.67
C GLY A 489 -26.98 13.25 4.41
N ASN A 490 -28.14 12.61 4.30
CA ASN A 490 -29.07 12.74 3.16
C ASN A 490 -30.49 13.16 3.63
N LYS A 491 -31.47 13.02 2.75
CA LYS A 491 -32.90 13.32 3.02
C LYS A 491 -33.77 12.06 2.83
N PHE A 492 -33.19 10.87 2.99
CA PHE A 492 -33.98 9.64 2.92
C PHE A 492 -35.05 9.60 4.02
N SER A 493 -36.24 9.13 3.69
CA SER A 493 -37.40 9.11 4.57
C SER A 493 -38.12 7.76 4.57
N GLY A 494 -39.20 7.63 5.31
CA GLY A 494 -39.94 6.39 5.45
C GLY A 494 -39.23 5.37 6.33
N SER A 495 -39.71 4.12 6.34
CA SER A 495 -39.15 3.05 7.18
C SER A 495 -37.94 2.39 6.53
N ILE A 496 -37.03 1.93 7.35
CA ILE A 496 -35.94 1.05 6.90
C ILE A 496 -36.57 -0.29 6.50
N PRO A 497 -36.41 -0.74 5.24
CA PRO A 497 -37.08 -1.97 4.76
C PRO A 497 -36.49 -3.21 5.42
N PRO A 498 -37.32 -4.19 5.81
CA PRO A 498 -36.86 -5.44 6.43
C PRO A 498 -35.93 -6.26 5.53
N GLU A 499 -35.96 -6.03 4.22
CA GLU A 499 -35.09 -6.66 3.23
C GLU A 499 -33.62 -6.33 3.45
N ILE A 500 -33.27 -5.30 4.23
CA ILE A 500 -31.88 -5.02 4.65
C ILE A 500 -31.23 -6.25 5.31
N GLY A 501 -32.03 -7.08 6.01
CA GLY A 501 -31.57 -8.32 6.63
C GLY A 501 -31.13 -9.41 5.66
N ARG A 502 -31.25 -9.22 4.34
CA ARG A 502 -30.72 -10.13 3.31
C ARG A 502 -29.25 -9.85 2.98
N LEU A 503 -28.70 -8.72 3.41
CA LEU A 503 -27.32 -8.31 3.13
C LEU A 503 -26.33 -9.06 4.04
N GLN A 504 -26.09 -10.32 3.74
CA GLN A 504 -25.31 -11.23 4.62
C GLN A 504 -23.81 -10.85 4.69
N GLN A 505 -23.31 -10.09 3.72
CA GLN A 505 -21.91 -9.61 3.71
C GLN A 505 -21.74 -8.26 4.39
N LEU A 506 -22.82 -7.62 4.82
CA LEU A 506 -22.79 -6.26 5.36
C LEU A 506 -22.00 -6.19 6.67
N SER A 507 -20.92 -5.40 6.66
CA SER A 507 -20.03 -5.17 7.82
C SER A 507 -20.20 -3.77 8.41
N LYS A 508 -20.56 -2.78 7.58
CA LYS A 508 -20.80 -1.39 8.00
C LYS A 508 -22.09 -0.84 7.42
N LEU A 509 -22.94 -0.32 8.30
CA LEU A 509 -24.20 0.34 8.00
C LEU A 509 -24.20 1.74 8.62
N ASP A 510 -24.31 2.78 7.80
CA ASP A 510 -24.44 4.16 8.27
C ASP A 510 -25.61 4.85 7.55
N PHE A 511 -26.67 5.09 8.30
CA PHE A 511 -27.89 5.78 7.86
C PHE A 511 -28.14 7.05 8.68
N SER A 512 -27.14 7.50 9.41
CA SER A 512 -27.28 8.67 10.29
C SER A 512 -27.61 9.95 9.53
N HIS A 513 -28.13 10.96 10.23
CA HIS A 513 -28.44 12.27 9.63
C HIS A 513 -29.36 12.17 8.39
N ASN A 514 -30.51 11.51 8.55
CA ASN A 514 -31.57 11.37 7.55
C ASN A 514 -32.93 11.66 8.16
N LEU A 515 -34.01 11.36 7.46
CA LEU A 515 -35.40 11.50 7.89
C LEU A 515 -36.08 10.12 8.02
N PHE A 516 -35.34 9.03 8.26
CA PHE A 516 -35.92 7.71 8.46
C PHE A 516 -36.85 7.68 9.65
N SER A 517 -38.01 7.10 9.48
CA SER A 517 -39.08 7.04 10.47
C SER A 517 -39.55 5.62 10.73
N GLY A 518 -40.54 5.46 11.61
CA GLY A 518 -41.03 4.13 11.97
C GLY A 518 -40.10 3.38 12.93
N ARG A 519 -40.26 2.07 13.03
CA ARG A 519 -39.48 1.21 13.93
C ARG A 519 -38.15 0.79 13.29
N ILE A 520 -37.15 0.56 14.13
CA ILE A 520 -35.91 -0.10 13.69
C ILE A 520 -36.27 -1.53 13.27
N ALA A 521 -35.94 -1.91 12.03
CA ALA A 521 -36.22 -3.21 11.48
C ALA A 521 -35.41 -4.29 12.25
N PRO A 522 -36.05 -5.23 12.97
CA PRO A 522 -35.31 -6.27 13.70
C PRO A 522 -34.50 -7.19 12.79
N GLU A 523 -34.83 -7.24 11.50
CA GLU A 523 -34.15 -7.99 10.46
C GLU A 523 -32.69 -7.56 10.25
N ILE A 524 -32.30 -6.34 10.65
CA ILE A 524 -30.89 -5.89 10.64
C ILE A 524 -30.00 -6.89 11.41
N SER A 525 -30.54 -7.51 12.46
CA SER A 525 -29.85 -8.54 13.25
C SER A 525 -29.47 -9.82 12.47
N ARG A 526 -30.03 -10.01 11.27
CA ARG A 526 -29.67 -11.12 10.37
C ARG A 526 -28.36 -10.88 9.67
N CYS A 527 -27.88 -9.63 9.57
CA CYS A 527 -26.57 -9.28 9.00
C CYS A 527 -25.48 -9.60 10.02
N LYS A 528 -25.05 -10.87 10.09
CA LYS A 528 -24.16 -11.39 11.14
C LYS A 528 -22.74 -10.81 11.11
N LEU A 529 -22.31 -10.21 9.99
CA LEU A 529 -21.00 -9.59 9.83
C LEU A 529 -20.97 -8.12 10.22
N LEU A 530 -22.07 -7.50 10.62
CA LEU A 530 -22.11 -6.11 11.04
C LEU A 530 -21.25 -5.87 12.28
N THR A 531 -20.28 -4.99 12.14
CA THR A 531 -19.42 -4.46 13.19
C THR A 531 -19.77 -3.02 13.58
N PHE A 532 -20.40 -2.29 12.67
CA PHE A 532 -20.72 -0.88 12.81
C PHE A 532 -22.15 -0.61 12.34
N VAL A 533 -22.97 0.01 13.22
CA VAL A 533 -24.34 0.47 12.92
C VAL A 533 -24.52 1.88 13.48
N ASP A 534 -24.76 2.84 12.59
CA ASP A 534 -25.17 4.19 12.96
C ASP A 534 -26.53 4.53 12.32
N LEU A 535 -27.54 4.72 13.16
CA LEU A 535 -28.89 5.16 12.79
C LEU A 535 -29.26 6.50 13.49
N SER A 536 -28.28 7.21 14.01
CA SER A 536 -28.48 8.43 14.78
C SER A 536 -29.05 9.58 13.93
N ARG A 537 -29.65 10.55 14.60
CA ARG A 537 -30.20 11.75 13.97
C ARG A 537 -31.18 11.42 12.83
N ASN A 538 -32.23 10.69 13.21
CA ASN A 538 -33.34 10.32 12.36
C ASN A 538 -34.65 10.56 13.11
N GLU A 539 -35.78 10.16 12.55
CA GLU A 539 -37.12 10.19 13.15
C GLU A 539 -37.60 8.79 13.58
N LEU A 540 -36.68 7.87 13.86
CA LEU A 540 -36.99 6.49 14.25
C LEU A 540 -37.71 6.46 15.59
N SER A 541 -38.72 5.59 15.71
CA SER A 541 -39.63 5.48 16.87
C SER A 541 -39.78 4.00 17.30
N GLY A 542 -40.58 3.79 18.37
CA GLY A 542 -40.78 2.46 18.93
C GLY A 542 -39.61 2.00 19.80
N ASP A 543 -39.60 0.72 20.16
CA ASP A 543 -38.63 0.14 21.07
C ASP A 543 -37.32 -0.23 20.34
N ILE A 544 -36.21 -0.29 21.07
CA ILE A 544 -34.95 -0.89 20.58
C ILE A 544 -35.19 -2.41 20.46
N PRO A 545 -35.07 -3.01 19.25
CA PRO A 545 -35.35 -4.43 19.06
C PRO A 545 -34.39 -5.33 19.85
N ASN A 546 -34.92 -6.30 20.59
CA ASN A 546 -34.12 -7.29 21.31
C ASN A 546 -33.25 -8.14 20.39
N GLU A 547 -33.66 -8.34 19.16
CA GLU A 547 -32.97 -9.12 18.13
C GLU A 547 -31.58 -8.59 17.83
N LEU A 548 -31.35 -7.27 18.00
CA LEU A 548 -30.02 -6.65 17.83
C LEU A 548 -28.95 -7.29 18.73
N THR A 549 -29.35 -7.84 19.90
CA THR A 549 -28.43 -8.52 20.82
C THR A 549 -27.86 -9.82 20.26
N GLY A 550 -28.43 -10.35 19.18
CA GLY A 550 -27.90 -11.49 18.42
C GLY A 550 -26.68 -11.18 17.53
N MET A 551 -26.28 -9.91 17.43
CA MET A 551 -25.15 -9.44 16.61
C MET A 551 -23.85 -9.54 17.41
N LYS A 552 -23.25 -10.72 17.47
CA LYS A 552 -22.16 -11.05 18.41
C LYS A 552 -20.86 -10.29 18.17
N ILE A 553 -20.61 -9.79 16.95
CA ILE A 553 -19.38 -9.08 16.57
C ILE A 553 -19.59 -7.57 16.41
N LEU A 554 -20.77 -7.05 16.74
CA LEU A 554 -21.06 -5.63 16.66
C LEU A 554 -20.21 -4.87 17.68
N ASN A 555 -19.43 -3.88 17.20
CA ASN A 555 -18.51 -3.08 18.00
C ASN A 555 -19.08 -1.69 18.32
N TYR A 556 -19.83 -1.11 17.37
CA TYR A 556 -20.35 0.24 17.45
C TYR A 556 -21.86 0.25 17.16
N LEU A 557 -22.63 0.87 18.05
CA LEU A 557 -24.07 1.04 17.91
C LEU A 557 -24.49 2.45 18.33
N ASN A 558 -24.88 3.28 17.36
CA ASN A 558 -25.37 4.63 17.62
C ASN A 558 -26.84 4.76 17.18
N LEU A 559 -27.72 4.98 18.15
CA LEU A 559 -29.16 5.22 17.95
C LEU A 559 -29.58 6.60 18.49
N SER A 560 -28.63 7.48 18.80
CA SER A 560 -28.89 8.75 19.43
C SER A 560 -29.73 9.71 18.55
N ARG A 561 -30.39 10.67 19.19
CA ARG A 561 -31.16 11.70 18.48
C ARG A 561 -32.22 11.11 17.55
N ASN A 562 -33.13 10.32 18.17
CA ASN A 562 -34.29 9.71 17.53
C ASN A 562 -35.51 9.89 18.45
N HIS A 563 -36.61 9.23 18.16
CA HIS A 563 -37.83 9.22 18.95
C HIS A 563 -38.08 7.85 19.60
N LEU A 564 -37.04 7.12 19.90
CA LEU A 564 -37.12 5.76 20.47
C LEU A 564 -37.75 5.82 21.89
N VAL A 565 -38.58 4.83 22.20
CA VAL A 565 -39.28 4.70 23.49
C VAL A 565 -38.94 3.35 24.16
N GLY A 566 -39.53 3.06 25.29
CA GLY A 566 -39.35 1.81 26.00
C GLY A 566 -38.01 1.75 26.76
N SER A 567 -37.59 0.55 27.14
CA SER A 567 -36.38 0.35 27.92
C SER A 567 -35.22 -0.11 27.07
N ILE A 568 -34.00 0.17 27.53
CA ILE A 568 -32.79 -0.38 26.92
C ILE A 568 -32.77 -1.88 27.19
N PRO A 569 -32.66 -2.75 26.16
CA PRO A 569 -32.64 -4.20 26.34
C PRO A 569 -31.49 -4.65 27.25
N VAL A 570 -31.80 -5.35 28.35
CA VAL A 570 -30.80 -5.80 29.33
C VAL A 570 -29.77 -6.76 28.69
N THR A 571 -30.20 -7.47 27.67
CA THR A 571 -29.40 -8.44 26.91
C THR A 571 -28.24 -7.78 26.13
N ILE A 572 -28.26 -6.47 25.87
CA ILE A 572 -27.12 -5.70 25.33
C ILE A 572 -25.88 -5.85 26.24
N ALA A 573 -26.08 -6.02 27.56
CA ALA A 573 -25.00 -6.28 28.51
C ALA A 573 -24.13 -7.49 28.16
N SER A 574 -24.68 -8.47 27.44
CA SER A 574 -23.98 -9.70 27.03
C SER A 574 -23.24 -9.60 25.70
N MET A 575 -23.32 -8.49 24.99
CA MET A 575 -22.66 -8.29 23.68
C MET A 575 -21.19 -7.94 23.89
N GLN A 576 -20.35 -8.95 24.09
CA GLN A 576 -18.93 -8.80 24.48
C GLN A 576 -18.09 -7.94 23.51
N SER A 577 -18.43 -7.94 22.22
CA SER A 577 -17.72 -7.15 21.21
C SER A 577 -18.12 -5.67 21.19
N LEU A 578 -19.23 -5.29 21.83
CA LEU A 578 -19.77 -3.96 21.77
C LEU A 578 -18.95 -2.98 22.64
N THR A 579 -18.13 -2.15 22.01
CA THR A 579 -17.21 -1.22 22.67
C THR A 579 -17.71 0.20 22.78
N SER A 580 -18.68 0.57 21.94
CA SER A 580 -19.24 1.92 21.90
C SER A 580 -20.74 1.88 21.62
N VAL A 581 -21.50 2.61 22.46
CA VAL A 581 -22.93 2.84 22.24
C VAL A 581 -23.26 4.33 22.43
N ASP A 582 -24.27 4.79 21.72
CA ASP A 582 -24.91 6.07 21.99
C ASP A 582 -26.43 5.95 21.82
N PHE A 583 -27.16 6.07 22.93
CA PHE A 583 -28.62 6.09 23.00
C PHE A 583 -29.17 7.45 23.44
N SER A 584 -28.30 8.47 23.50
CA SER A 584 -28.66 9.82 23.99
C SER A 584 -29.73 10.47 23.15
N TYR A 585 -30.43 11.40 23.74
CA TYR A 585 -31.46 12.23 23.08
C TYR A 585 -32.54 11.40 22.38
N ASN A 586 -33.19 10.50 23.15
CA ASN A 586 -34.38 9.75 22.78
C ASN A 586 -35.47 9.94 23.84
N ASN A 587 -36.51 9.14 23.82
CA ASN A 587 -37.58 9.13 24.84
C ASN A 587 -37.58 7.76 25.60
N LEU A 588 -36.39 7.22 25.81
CA LEU A 588 -36.19 5.95 26.51
C LEU A 588 -36.50 6.08 27.99
N SER A 589 -36.93 4.99 28.63
CA SER A 589 -37.37 4.96 30.02
C SER A 589 -36.80 3.73 30.77
N GLY A 590 -36.91 3.81 32.11
CA GLY A 590 -36.51 2.68 32.97
C GLY A 590 -35.06 2.73 33.42
N LEU A 591 -34.59 1.62 33.95
CA LEU A 591 -33.27 1.48 34.54
C LEU A 591 -32.23 1.21 33.43
N VAL A 592 -31.16 2.01 33.39
CA VAL A 592 -29.97 1.71 32.57
C VAL A 592 -29.28 0.49 33.19
N PRO A 593 -29.04 -0.58 32.45
CA PRO A 593 -28.31 -1.74 32.94
C PRO A 593 -26.94 -1.36 33.50
N SER A 594 -26.52 -1.99 34.61
CA SER A 594 -25.25 -1.69 35.28
C SER A 594 -24.22 -2.81 35.16
N THR A 595 -24.57 -3.92 34.49
CA THR A 595 -23.75 -5.12 34.39
C THR A 595 -23.19 -5.30 32.96
N GLY A 596 -22.17 -6.17 32.82
CA GLY A 596 -21.57 -6.49 31.53
C GLY A 596 -20.94 -5.26 30.88
N GLN A 597 -21.13 -5.12 29.58
CA GLN A 597 -20.53 -4.02 28.79
C GLN A 597 -20.99 -2.63 29.24
N PHE A 598 -22.18 -2.48 29.87
CA PHE A 598 -22.64 -1.18 30.36
C PHE A 598 -21.72 -0.55 31.42
N SER A 599 -20.90 -1.34 32.13
CA SER A 599 -19.89 -0.83 33.07
C SER A 599 -18.79 -0.01 32.41
N TYR A 600 -18.64 -0.11 31.10
CA TYR A 600 -17.59 0.57 30.32
C TYR A 600 -18.12 1.79 29.53
N PHE A 601 -19.45 1.93 29.39
CA PHE A 601 -20.02 3.03 28.62
C PHE A 601 -20.08 4.32 29.44
N ASN A 602 -19.88 5.45 28.76
CA ASN A 602 -19.95 6.75 29.40
C ASN A 602 -21.41 7.18 29.66
N TYR A 603 -21.63 7.97 30.69
CA TYR A 603 -22.95 8.56 31.00
C TYR A 603 -23.50 9.37 29.82
N THR A 604 -22.62 9.99 29.02
CA THR A 604 -22.98 10.76 27.83
C THR A 604 -23.77 9.94 26.79
N SER A 605 -23.60 8.62 26.78
CA SER A 605 -24.34 7.71 25.90
C SER A 605 -25.83 7.60 26.24
N PHE A 606 -26.27 8.13 27.39
CA PHE A 606 -27.65 7.98 27.90
C PHE A 606 -28.34 9.32 28.17
N VAL A 607 -27.63 10.46 28.13
CA VAL A 607 -28.19 11.79 28.39
C VAL A 607 -29.32 12.13 27.44
N GLY A 608 -30.18 13.06 27.85
CA GLY A 608 -31.30 13.51 27.01
C GLY A 608 -32.47 12.55 26.92
N ASN A 609 -32.54 11.53 27.80
CA ASN A 609 -33.68 10.63 28.01
C ASN A 609 -34.28 10.91 29.39
N SER A 610 -35.36 11.73 29.43
CA SER A 610 -35.91 12.25 30.68
C SER A 610 -36.47 11.17 31.64
N HIS A 611 -36.78 9.98 31.14
CA HIS A 611 -37.37 8.87 31.87
C HIS A 611 -36.37 7.71 32.15
N LEU A 612 -35.09 7.84 31.75
CA LEU A 612 -34.05 6.92 32.16
C LEU A 612 -33.52 7.27 33.56
N CYS A 613 -33.16 6.26 34.33
CA CYS A 613 -32.56 6.37 35.65
C CYS A 613 -31.50 5.28 35.86
N GLY A 614 -30.70 5.40 36.91
CA GLY A 614 -29.66 4.40 37.23
C GLY A 614 -28.30 5.00 37.59
N PRO A 615 -27.24 4.21 37.60
CA PRO A 615 -25.95 4.57 38.21
C PRO A 615 -25.35 5.89 37.72
N TYR A 616 -25.71 6.33 36.51
CA TYR A 616 -25.11 7.51 35.85
C TYR A 616 -26.10 8.68 35.72
N LEU A 617 -27.42 8.47 35.93
CA LEU A 617 -28.47 9.44 35.63
C LEU A 617 -29.26 9.84 36.90
N GLY A 618 -28.97 9.27 38.04
CA GLY A 618 -29.66 9.50 39.28
C GLY A 618 -30.63 8.39 39.67
N PRO A 619 -31.10 8.36 40.93
CA PRO A 619 -31.93 7.26 41.46
C PRO A 619 -33.28 7.22 40.75
N CYS A 620 -33.77 6.01 40.51
CA CYS A 620 -35.14 5.79 40.02
C CYS A 620 -36.15 6.14 41.12
N GLY A 621 -36.76 7.34 41.02
CA GLY A 621 -37.72 7.83 42.01
C GLY A 621 -39.12 7.29 41.76
N LYS A 622 -39.80 6.83 42.82
CA LYS A 622 -41.27 6.66 42.80
C LYS A 622 -41.91 8.03 42.85
N GLY A 623 -42.88 8.24 41.98
CA GLY A 623 -43.55 9.52 41.70
C GLY A 623 -44.10 10.32 42.85
N THR A 624 -44.30 11.59 42.53
CA THR A 624 -45.21 12.62 43.01
C THR A 624 -45.02 13.16 44.45
N HIS A 625 -44.64 14.43 44.52
CA HIS A 625 -45.32 15.36 45.40
C HIS A 625 -45.42 16.74 44.69
N GLN A 626 -46.69 17.09 44.36
CA GLN A 626 -47.09 18.44 44.04
C GLN A 626 -47.11 19.23 45.36
N SER A 627 -46.41 20.35 45.45
CA SER A 627 -46.62 21.37 46.47
C SER A 627 -47.33 22.55 45.84
N HIS A 628 -48.57 22.76 46.33
CA HIS A 628 -49.43 23.91 46.01
C HIS A 628 -48.87 25.19 46.65
N VAL A 629 -48.57 26.19 45.86
CA VAL A 629 -48.41 27.58 46.30
C VAL A 629 -49.46 28.42 45.56
N LYS A 630 -50.28 29.22 46.38
CA LYS A 630 -51.42 30.04 45.95
C LYS A 630 -51.01 31.20 45.04
N PRO A 631 -51.83 31.62 44.06
CA PRO A 631 -51.43 32.60 43.07
C PRO A 631 -51.70 34.05 43.53
N LEU A 632 -50.79 34.97 43.22
CA LEU A 632 -50.94 36.42 43.25
C LEU A 632 -51.61 36.92 41.94
N SER A 633 -52.33 38.02 42.02
CA SER A 633 -53.20 38.58 40.98
C SER A 633 -52.47 38.92 39.65
N ALA A 634 -53.25 38.83 38.53
CA ALA A 634 -52.77 38.81 37.18
C ALA A 634 -52.10 40.11 36.65
N THR A 635 -52.44 41.26 37.16
CA THR A 635 -51.96 42.56 36.64
C THR A 635 -50.56 42.95 37.13
N THR A 636 -50.24 42.66 38.41
CA THR A 636 -48.86 42.84 38.94
C THR A 636 -47.83 41.85 38.45
N LYS A 637 -48.27 40.66 37.99
CA LYS A 637 -47.40 39.66 37.39
C LYS A 637 -46.97 40.05 35.99
N LEU A 638 -47.85 40.71 35.21
CA LEU A 638 -47.56 41.05 33.83
C LEU A 638 -46.50 42.15 33.71
N LEU A 639 -46.52 43.16 34.56
CA LEU A 639 -45.55 44.24 34.56
C LEU A 639 -44.17 43.82 35.09
N LEU A 640 -44.13 42.94 36.11
CA LEU A 640 -42.89 42.38 36.65
C LEU A 640 -42.27 41.42 35.63
N VAL A 641 -43.07 40.60 34.93
CA VAL A 641 -42.60 39.67 33.94
C VAL A 641 -42.07 40.41 32.70
N LEU A 642 -42.74 41.46 32.23
CA LEU A 642 -42.24 42.24 31.08
C LEU A 642 -40.97 43.04 31.41
N GLY A 643 -40.81 43.55 32.62
CA GLY A 643 -39.59 44.23 33.10
C GLY A 643 -38.42 43.25 33.26
N LEU A 644 -38.68 42.09 33.85
CA LEU A 644 -37.68 41.03 34.01
C LEU A 644 -37.29 40.40 32.68
N LEU A 645 -38.22 40.20 31.74
CA LEU A 645 -37.97 39.72 30.40
C LEU A 645 -37.09 40.69 29.58
N PHE A 646 -37.34 42.01 29.70
CA PHE A 646 -36.51 43.01 29.02
C PHE A 646 -35.08 43.05 29.59
N CYS A 647 -34.92 43.08 30.91
CA CYS A 647 -33.64 43.06 31.55
C CYS A 647 -32.90 41.71 31.33
N SER A 648 -33.63 40.56 31.34
CA SER A 648 -33.04 39.24 31.09
C SER A 648 -32.65 39.11 29.63
N MET A 649 -33.38 39.69 28.69
CA MET A 649 -33.03 39.68 27.27
C MET A 649 -31.75 40.48 26.98
N VAL A 650 -31.63 41.69 27.59
CA VAL A 650 -30.40 42.50 27.46
C VAL A 650 -29.21 41.80 28.12
N PHE A 651 -29.40 41.25 29.35
CA PHE A 651 -28.35 40.48 30.02
C PHE A 651 -27.99 39.19 29.27
N ALA A 652 -28.98 38.50 28.72
CA ALA A 652 -28.74 37.28 27.91
C ALA A 652 -27.97 37.59 26.62
N ILE A 653 -28.28 38.69 25.93
CA ILE A 653 -27.57 39.10 24.71
C ILE A 653 -26.13 39.48 25.05
N VAL A 654 -25.88 40.26 26.11
CA VAL A 654 -24.53 40.63 26.54
C VAL A 654 -23.76 39.41 27.07
N ALA A 655 -24.42 38.53 27.82
CA ALA A 655 -23.81 37.29 28.33
C ALA A 655 -23.52 36.30 27.19
N ILE A 656 -24.43 36.19 26.19
CA ILE A 656 -24.21 35.33 25.02
C ILE A 656 -23.05 35.86 24.15
N ILE A 657 -22.96 37.18 23.95
CA ILE A 657 -21.85 37.77 23.19
C ILE A 657 -20.52 37.57 23.93
N LYS A 658 -20.49 37.80 25.24
CA LYS A 658 -19.29 37.63 26.07
C LYS A 658 -18.98 36.17 26.30
N ALA A 659 -19.97 35.29 26.47
CA ALA A 659 -19.77 33.85 26.58
C ALA A 659 -19.32 33.21 25.25
N ARG A 660 -19.86 33.65 24.10
CA ARG A 660 -19.37 33.23 22.79
C ARG A 660 -17.94 33.69 22.54
N SER A 661 -17.58 34.90 22.93
CA SER A 661 -16.21 35.40 22.80
C SER A 661 -15.20 34.66 23.71
N LEU A 662 -15.61 34.34 24.94
CA LEU A 662 -14.77 33.61 25.92
C LEU A 662 -14.76 32.10 25.63
N ARG A 663 -15.86 31.53 25.17
CA ARG A 663 -16.00 30.12 24.85
C ARG A 663 -15.18 29.75 23.59
N ASN A 664 -15.24 30.60 22.55
CA ASN A 664 -14.41 30.41 21.34
C ASN A 664 -12.90 30.59 21.59
N ALA A 665 -12.53 31.34 22.65
CA ALA A 665 -11.12 31.52 23.00
C ALA A 665 -10.56 30.43 23.97
N SER A 666 -11.40 29.76 24.75
CA SER A 666 -10.96 28.74 25.72
C SER A 666 -11.13 27.30 25.24
N GLU A 667 -12.16 27.03 24.43
CA GLU A 667 -12.32 25.69 23.86
C GLU A 667 -11.27 25.37 22.79
N ALA A 668 -10.73 26.39 22.09
CA ALA A 668 -9.72 26.21 21.04
C ALA A 668 -8.31 25.87 21.59
N LYS A 669 -8.09 25.92 22.90
CA LYS A 669 -6.75 25.70 23.52
C LYS A 669 -6.70 24.64 24.61
N ALA A 670 -7.81 24.02 24.96
CA ALA A 670 -7.84 23.01 26.02
C ALA A 670 -7.25 21.69 25.53
N TRP A 671 -6.13 21.29 26.14
CA TRP A 671 -5.55 19.95 25.92
C TRP A 671 -6.44 18.88 26.54
N ARG A 672 -6.59 17.76 25.84
CA ARG A 672 -7.37 16.62 26.29
C ARG A 672 -6.51 15.37 26.28
N LEU A 673 -6.36 14.72 27.45
CA LEU A 673 -5.71 13.43 27.59
C LEU A 673 -6.72 12.29 27.37
N THR A 674 -6.43 11.40 26.44
CA THR A 674 -7.16 10.14 26.24
C THR A 674 -6.23 9.00 26.63
N ALA A 675 -6.59 8.27 27.68
CA ALA A 675 -5.76 7.19 28.24
C ALA A 675 -6.27 5.81 27.78
N PHE A 676 -5.36 4.89 27.44
CA PHE A 676 -5.66 3.50 27.10
C PHE A 676 -5.58 2.54 28.29
N GLN A 677 -5.14 3.05 29.43
CA GLN A 677 -5.11 2.36 30.73
C GLN A 677 -5.26 3.41 31.84
N ARG A 678 -5.41 2.95 33.08
CA ARG A 678 -5.41 3.89 34.22
C ARG A 678 -4.05 4.55 34.35
N LEU A 679 -4.02 5.88 34.25
CA LEU A 679 -2.83 6.71 34.38
C LEU A 679 -2.95 7.56 35.66
N ASP A 680 -1.86 7.72 36.37
CA ASP A 680 -1.79 8.52 37.60
C ASP A 680 -1.16 9.90 37.33
N PHE A 681 -1.27 10.39 36.09
CA PHE A 681 -0.78 11.71 35.68
C PHE A 681 -1.78 12.38 34.68
N THR A 682 -1.64 13.66 34.51
CA THR A 682 -2.53 14.52 33.72
C THR A 682 -1.89 14.96 32.40
N CYS A 683 -2.66 15.66 31.55
CA CYS A 683 -2.11 16.26 30.34
C CYS A 683 -1.05 17.33 30.64
N ASP A 684 -1.20 18.07 31.72
CA ASP A 684 -0.25 19.11 32.11
C ASP A 684 1.13 18.50 32.47
N ASP A 685 1.15 17.35 33.16
CA ASP A 685 2.39 16.63 33.47
C ASP A 685 3.11 16.16 32.16
N VAL A 686 2.32 15.80 31.12
CA VAL A 686 2.87 15.44 29.81
C VAL A 686 3.44 16.68 29.10
N LEU A 687 2.73 17.81 29.16
CA LEU A 687 3.18 19.07 28.56
C LEU A 687 4.46 19.62 29.22
N ASP A 688 4.60 19.44 30.51
CA ASP A 688 5.82 19.82 31.27
C ASP A 688 7.07 19.04 30.79
N SER A 689 6.88 17.91 30.14
CA SER A 689 7.97 17.11 29.57
C SER A 689 8.55 17.67 28.28
N LEU A 690 7.85 18.59 27.60
CA LEU A 690 8.20 19.12 26.28
C LEU A 690 9.30 20.21 26.32
N LYS A 691 10.34 20.00 27.08
CA LYS A 691 11.50 20.89 27.20
C LYS A 691 12.63 20.44 26.29
N GLU A 692 13.45 21.37 25.80
CA GLU A 692 14.58 21.04 24.91
C GLU A 692 15.55 20.04 25.52
N ASP A 693 15.81 20.14 26.81
CA ASP A 693 16.69 19.24 27.55
C ASP A 693 16.18 17.79 27.65
N ASN A 694 14.89 17.59 27.41
CA ASN A 694 14.24 16.29 27.46
C ASN A 694 14.18 15.58 26.11
N ILE A 695 14.71 16.18 25.06
CA ILE A 695 14.67 15.59 23.72
C ILE A 695 15.60 14.37 23.65
N ILE A 696 15.04 13.23 23.32
CA ILE A 696 15.76 11.95 23.12
C ILE A 696 15.82 11.50 21.68
N GLY A 697 15.04 12.13 20.77
CA GLY A 697 15.08 11.82 19.34
C GLY A 697 14.40 12.88 18.49
N LYS A 698 14.97 13.14 17.30
CA LYS A 698 14.38 14.00 16.24
C LYS A 698 14.42 13.28 14.92
N GLY A 699 13.31 13.22 14.19
CA GLY A 699 13.22 12.57 12.88
C GLY A 699 12.03 13.04 12.06
N GLY A 700 11.84 12.45 10.89
CA GLY A 700 10.74 12.80 9.99
C GLY A 700 9.34 12.57 10.57
N ALA A 701 9.21 11.62 11.51
CA ALA A 701 7.95 11.33 12.20
C ALA A 701 7.66 12.26 13.39
N GLY A 702 8.57 13.18 13.75
CA GLY A 702 8.39 14.13 14.85
C GLY A 702 9.55 14.18 15.84
N ILE A 703 9.28 14.75 17.01
CA ILE A 703 10.25 14.91 18.11
C ILE A 703 9.80 14.06 19.30
N VAL A 704 10.72 13.28 19.88
CA VAL A 704 10.46 12.44 21.04
C VAL A 704 11.14 13.03 22.26
N TYR A 705 10.39 13.16 23.35
CA TYR A 705 10.84 13.70 24.64
C TYR A 705 10.77 12.60 25.69
N LYS A 706 11.70 12.65 26.66
CA LYS A 706 11.63 11.85 27.89
C LYS A 706 10.84 12.62 28.93
N GLY A 707 9.81 12.02 29.49
CA GLY A 707 9.03 12.60 30.59
C GLY A 707 9.22 11.83 31.89
N THR A 708 9.26 12.54 33.01
CA THR A 708 9.20 11.94 34.37
C THR A 708 7.87 12.37 34.99
N MET A 709 7.00 11.44 35.25
CA MET A 709 5.66 11.69 35.79
C MET A 709 5.70 11.89 37.32
N PRO A 710 4.67 12.43 37.95
CA PRO A 710 4.68 12.80 39.37
C PRO A 710 5.04 11.67 40.34
N LYS A 711 4.76 10.42 40.03
CA LYS A 711 5.14 9.24 40.84
C LYS A 711 6.50 8.65 40.49
N GLY A 712 7.25 9.24 39.61
CA GLY A 712 8.57 8.77 39.16
C GLY A 712 8.56 7.88 37.93
N ASP A 713 7.38 7.59 37.35
CA ASP A 713 7.26 6.80 36.13
C ASP A 713 7.88 7.54 34.94
N LEU A 714 8.69 6.82 34.15
CA LEU A 714 9.30 7.37 32.96
C LEU A 714 8.44 7.09 31.74
N VAL A 715 8.18 8.10 30.92
CA VAL A 715 7.44 8.00 29.66
C VAL A 715 8.22 8.59 28.50
N ALA A 716 7.91 8.15 27.27
CA ALA A 716 8.37 8.79 26.05
C ALA A 716 7.18 9.51 25.39
N VAL A 717 7.34 10.81 25.11
CA VAL A 717 6.30 11.65 24.51
C VAL A 717 6.72 12.00 23.08
N LYS A 718 6.02 11.47 22.10
CA LYS A 718 6.25 11.75 20.67
C LYS A 718 5.35 12.89 20.24
N ARG A 719 5.95 14.03 19.90
CA ARG A 719 5.27 15.17 19.28
C ARG A 719 5.36 15.03 17.78
N LEU A 720 4.22 14.84 17.12
CA LEU A 720 4.15 14.74 15.67
C LEU A 720 4.42 16.10 15.00
N ALA A 721 5.04 16.09 13.82
CA ALA A 721 5.32 17.31 13.08
C ALA A 721 4.00 17.96 12.63
N THR A 722 3.80 19.23 12.99
CA THR A 722 2.69 20.05 12.48
C THR A 722 2.96 20.39 11.01
N MET A 723 2.20 19.85 10.11
CA MET A 723 2.18 20.30 8.71
C MET A 723 1.27 21.51 8.60
N SER A 724 1.73 22.55 7.87
CA SER A 724 1.01 23.78 7.57
C SER A 724 -0.37 23.50 6.94
N HIS A 725 -1.35 24.32 7.30
CA HIS A 725 -2.74 24.28 6.87
C HIS A 725 -2.95 23.78 5.44
N GLY A 726 -3.66 22.66 5.27
CA GLY A 726 -4.28 22.28 4.00
C GLY A 726 -4.12 20.84 3.50
N SER A 727 -3.43 19.94 4.20
CA SER A 727 -3.39 18.53 3.77
C SER A 727 -3.96 17.57 4.82
N SER A 728 -4.90 16.74 4.38
CA SER A 728 -5.62 15.71 5.14
C SER A 728 -4.75 14.51 5.59
N HIS A 729 -3.46 14.72 5.91
CA HIS A 729 -2.53 13.64 6.24
C HIS A 729 -2.24 13.53 7.74
N ASP A 730 -3.29 13.28 8.53
CA ASP A 730 -3.18 12.84 9.93
C ASP A 730 -3.05 11.29 10.03
N HIS A 731 -2.60 10.66 8.94
CA HIS A 731 -2.64 9.20 8.81
C HIS A 731 -1.73 8.47 9.80
N GLY A 732 -0.57 9.02 10.15
CA GLY A 732 0.34 8.38 11.09
C GLY A 732 -0.20 8.36 12.52
N PHE A 733 -0.78 9.44 13.00
CA PHE A 733 -1.38 9.56 14.33
C PHE A 733 -2.55 8.59 14.51
N ASN A 734 -3.49 8.61 13.55
CA ASN A 734 -4.63 7.72 13.59
C ASN A 734 -4.25 6.24 13.45
N ALA A 735 -3.26 5.92 12.62
CA ALA A 735 -2.76 4.56 12.47
C ALA A 735 -2.14 4.03 13.78
N GLU A 736 -1.31 4.83 14.47
CA GLU A 736 -0.74 4.44 15.77
C GLU A 736 -1.79 4.25 16.85
N ILE A 737 -2.77 5.16 16.96
CA ILE A 737 -3.86 5.05 17.93
C ILE A 737 -4.75 3.84 17.64
N GLN A 738 -5.14 3.65 16.41
CA GLN A 738 -6.02 2.54 16.03
C GLN A 738 -5.34 1.19 16.24
N THR A 739 -4.04 1.11 16.01
CA THR A 739 -3.26 -0.11 16.15
C THR A 739 -2.88 -0.35 17.62
N LEU A 740 -2.05 0.50 18.19
CA LEU A 740 -1.49 0.32 19.55
C LEU A 740 -2.52 0.52 20.65
N GLY A 741 -3.61 1.25 20.40
CA GLY A 741 -4.70 1.39 21.35
C GLY A 741 -5.44 0.07 21.62
N ARG A 742 -5.38 -0.88 20.71
CA ARG A 742 -6.14 -2.14 20.76
C ARG A 742 -5.30 -3.37 21.07
N ILE A 743 -4.01 -3.36 20.80
CA ILE A 743 -3.13 -4.53 20.95
C ILE A 743 -2.26 -4.42 22.19
N ARG A 744 -1.95 -5.58 22.77
CA ARG A 744 -1.06 -5.73 23.93
C ARG A 744 -0.23 -6.99 23.74
N HIS A 745 1.06 -6.82 23.56
CA HIS A 745 2.00 -7.93 23.46
C HIS A 745 3.36 -7.54 24.08
N ARG A 746 4.04 -8.48 24.73
CA ARG A 746 5.29 -8.20 25.46
C ARG A 746 6.44 -7.68 24.59
N HIS A 747 6.41 -7.94 23.29
CA HIS A 747 7.42 -7.50 22.33
C HIS A 747 6.88 -6.41 21.38
N ILE A 748 5.88 -5.66 21.81
CA ILE A 748 5.36 -4.48 21.10
C ILE A 748 5.34 -3.33 22.11
N VAL A 749 5.83 -2.16 21.69
CA VAL A 749 5.82 -0.95 22.51
C VAL A 749 4.39 -0.59 22.93
N ARG A 750 4.23 -0.22 24.20
CA ARG A 750 2.91 0.09 24.77
C ARG A 750 2.60 1.57 24.65
N LEU A 751 1.53 1.89 23.95
CA LEU A 751 0.93 3.22 23.95
C LEU A 751 0.08 3.39 25.22
N LEU A 752 0.43 4.35 26.05
CA LEU A 752 -0.23 4.65 27.33
C LEU A 752 -1.47 5.53 27.13
N GLY A 753 -1.37 6.50 26.20
CA GLY A 753 -2.43 7.44 25.88
C GLY A 753 -1.96 8.48 24.86
N PHE A 754 -2.81 9.45 24.61
CA PHE A 754 -2.43 10.62 23.81
C PHE A 754 -3.04 11.90 24.36
N CYS A 755 -2.32 13.02 24.19
CA CYS A 755 -2.82 14.36 24.44
C CYS A 755 -3.04 15.06 23.10
N SER A 756 -4.19 15.66 22.89
CA SER A 756 -4.48 16.40 21.68
C SER A 756 -5.16 17.74 21.95
N ASN A 757 -4.88 18.70 21.09
CA ASN A 757 -5.67 19.92 20.91
C ASN A 757 -5.89 20.12 19.41
N HIS A 758 -6.57 21.21 18.99
CA HIS A 758 -6.84 21.48 17.58
C HIS A 758 -5.59 21.70 16.70
N GLU A 759 -4.42 21.90 17.29
CA GLU A 759 -3.20 22.30 16.57
C GLU A 759 -2.08 21.25 16.66
N THR A 760 -2.09 20.39 17.69
CA THR A 760 -0.95 19.50 17.96
C THR A 760 -1.40 18.19 18.61
N ASN A 761 -0.78 17.10 18.22
CA ASN A 761 -1.00 15.76 18.76
C ASN A 761 0.28 15.22 19.41
N LEU A 762 0.12 14.65 20.60
CA LEU A 762 1.19 14.04 21.40
C LEU A 762 0.82 12.59 21.71
N LEU A 763 1.68 11.65 21.41
CA LEU A 763 1.54 10.24 21.76
C LEU A 763 2.42 9.93 22.97
N VAL A 764 1.88 9.23 23.97
CA VAL A 764 2.57 8.92 25.22
C VAL A 764 2.80 7.41 25.33
N TYR A 765 4.05 7.00 25.34
CA TYR A 765 4.49 5.60 25.38
C TYR A 765 5.23 5.27 26.67
N GLU A 766 5.36 3.99 26.98
CA GLU A 766 6.34 3.51 27.95
C GLU A 766 7.77 3.87 27.48
N TYR A 767 8.64 4.21 28.43
CA TYR A 767 10.01 4.63 28.12
C TYR A 767 10.95 3.43 28.00
N MET A 768 11.74 3.39 26.91
CA MET A 768 12.72 2.34 26.63
C MET A 768 14.14 2.86 26.89
N PRO A 769 14.78 2.50 28.02
CA PRO A 769 16.00 3.14 28.49
C PRO A 769 17.23 2.85 27.62
N ASN A 770 17.27 1.77 26.87
CA ASN A 770 18.39 1.41 26.00
C ASN A 770 18.22 1.94 24.55
N GLY A 771 17.16 2.73 24.27
CA GLY A 771 16.95 3.36 22.96
C GLY A 771 16.62 2.37 21.85
N SER A 772 16.94 2.72 20.62
CA SER A 772 16.68 1.85 19.45
C SER A 772 17.86 0.88 19.19
N LEU A 773 17.54 -0.27 18.59
CA LEU A 773 18.55 -1.23 18.13
C LEU A 773 19.52 -0.56 17.13
N GLY A 774 19.04 0.37 16.30
CA GLY A 774 19.89 1.13 15.39
C GLY A 774 20.93 1.97 16.12
N GLU A 775 20.53 2.70 17.19
CA GLU A 775 21.47 3.47 18.03
C GLU A 775 22.48 2.58 18.73
N VAL A 776 22.08 1.41 19.20
CA VAL A 776 22.98 0.47 19.87
C VAL A 776 23.94 -0.19 18.89
N LEU A 777 23.51 -0.55 17.67
CA LEU A 777 24.36 -1.18 16.66
C LEU A 777 25.38 -0.22 16.03
N HIS A 778 24.96 1.02 15.76
CA HIS A 778 25.77 2.01 15.02
C HIS A 778 26.39 3.09 15.92
N GLY A 779 25.99 3.16 17.19
CA GLY A 779 26.52 4.09 18.17
C GLY A 779 27.85 3.62 18.80
N LYS A 780 28.45 4.49 19.64
CA LYS A 780 29.68 4.20 20.38
C LYS A 780 29.63 2.94 21.28
N LYS A 781 28.44 2.41 21.54
CA LYS A 781 28.18 1.19 22.33
C LYS A 781 28.05 -0.09 21.48
N GLY A 782 28.14 -0.02 20.16
CA GLY A 782 27.86 -1.15 19.23
C GLY A 782 28.79 -2.37 19.39
N GLY A 783 29.98 -2.20 19.95
CA GLY A 783 30.90 -3.30 20.23
C GLY A 783 30.48 -4.22 21.40
N HIS A 784 29.49 -3.85 22.18
CA HIS A 784 29.09 -4.55 23.41
C HIS A 784 27.93 -5.53 23.29
N LEU A 785 27.25 -5.63 22.10
CA LEU A 785 26.24 -6.65 21.89
C LEU A 785 26.87 -7.98 21.47
N HIS A 786 26.97 -8.91 22.44
CA HIS A 786 27.36 -10.29 22.16
C HIS A 786 26.35 -10.99 21.26
N TRP A 787 26.78 -12.01 20.50
CA TRP A 787 25.95 -12.76 19.57
C TRP A 787 24.64 -13.27 20.18
N ASN A 788 24.72 -13.82 21.38
CA ASN A 788 23.52 -14.31 22.09
C ASN A 788 22.48 -13.23 22.33
N THR A 789 22.90 -11.98 22.63
CA THR A 789 21.99 -10.85 22.81
C THR A 789 21.38 -10.40 21.47
N ARG A 790 22.18 -10.40 20.41
CA ARG A 790 21.68 -10.11 19.04
C ARG A 790 20.63 -11.13 18.61
N TYR A 791 20.89 -12.40 18.83
CA TYR A 791 19.98 -13.50 18.54
C TYR A 791 18.67 -13.37 19.36
N LYS A 792 18.78 -13.08 20.66
CA LYS A 792 17.63 -12.84 21.54
C LYS A 792 16.76 -11.68 21.00
N ILE A 793 17.36 -10.53 20.68
CA ILE A 793 16.68 -9.36 20.15
C ILE A 793 15.94 -9.69 18.84
N ALA A 794 16.60 -10.38 17.92
CA ALA A 794 15.99 -10.78 16.64
C ALA A 794 14.79 -11.72 16.85
N LEU A 795 14.93 -12.70 17.74
CA LEU A 795 13.86 -13.65 18.07
C LEU A 795 12.65 -12.95 18.71
N GLU A 796 12.90 -12.01 19.61
CA GLU A 796 11.85 -11.28 20.31
C GLU A 796 11.11 -10.30 19.39
N ALA A 797 11.84 -9.58 18.51
CA ALA A 797 11.24 -8.75 17.48
C ALA A 797 10.39 -9.60 16.51
N ALA A 798 10.88 -10.78 16.09
CA ALA A 798 10.14 -11.71 15.27
C ALA A 798 8.84 -12.20 15.95
N LYS A 799 8.87 -12.46 17.28
CA LYS A 799 7.66 -12.82 18.05
C LYS A 799 6.63 -11.68 18.05
N GLY A 800 7.07 -10.43 18.18
CA GLY A 800 6.20 -9.25 18.08
C GLY A 800 5.53 -9.15 16.71
N LEU A 801 6.29 -9.36 15.63
CA LEU A 801 5.77 -9.35 14.26
C LEU A 801 4.86 -10.55 13.99
N CYS A 802 5.19 -11.74 14.49
CA CYS A 802 4.36 -12.93 14.36
C CYS A 802 2.98 -12.70 15.01
N TYR A 803 2.94 -12.11 16.19
CA TYR A 803 1.69 -11.74 16.86
C TYR A 803 0.83 -10.81 15.99
N LEU A 804 1.43 -9.79 15.35
CA LEU A 804 0.71 -8.88 14.45
C LEU A 804 0.12 -9.61 13.24
N HIS A 805 0.90 -10.53 12.66
CA HIS A 805 0.59 -11.17 11.39
C HIS A 805 -0.31 -12.40 11.52
N HIS A 806 -0.43 -13.00 12.73
CA HIS A 806 -1.13 -14.28 12.91
C HIS A 806 -2.14 -14.29 14.05
N ASP A 807 -1.90 -13.52 15.12
CA ASP A 807 -2.73 -13.59 16.33
C ASP A 807 -3.68 -12.38 16.48
N CYS A 808 -3.48 -11.30 15.71
CA CYS A 808 -4.39 -10.16 15.70
C CYS A 808 -5.61 -10.43 14.82
N SER A 809 -6.76 -9.90 15.23
CA SER A 809 -7.98 -9.88 14.40
C SER A 809 -8.58 -8.47 14.38
N PRO A 810 -8.58 -7.79 13.22
CA PRO A 810 -7.95 -8.18 11.95
C PRO A 810 -6.41 -8.21 12.02
N LEU A 811 -5.78 -8.96 11.11
CA LEU A 811 -4.32 -9.04 11.01
C LEU A 811 -3.71 -7.66 10.73
N ILE A 812 -2.52 -7.43 11.25
CA ILE A 812 -1.84 -6.13 11.15
C ILE A 812 -0.49 -6.29 10.45
N VAL A 813 -0.26 -5.52 9.40
CA VAL A 813 1.05 -5.41 8.74
C VAL A 813 1.72 -4.11 9.19
N HIS A 814 2.92 -4.21 9.72
CA HIS A 814 3.66 -3.07 10.27
C HIS A 814 4.16 -2.09 9.21
N ARG A 815 4.67 -2.57 8.10
CA ARG A 815 5.17 -1.86 6.90
C ARG A 815 6.40 -0.96 7.08
N ASP A 816 6.97 -0.84 8.28
CA ASP A 816 8.20 -0.07 8.52
C ASP A 816 9.11 -0.76 9.54
N VAL A 817 9.47 -2.03 9.30
CA VAL A 817 10.38 -2.79 10.17
C VAL A 817 11.82 -2.44 9.84
N LYS A 818 12.49 -1.75 10.78
CA LYS A 818 13.90 -1.34 10.67
C LYS A 818 14.53 -1.29 12.06
N SER A 819 15.85 -1.28 12.14
CA SER A 819 16.56 -1.29 13.44
C SER A 819 16.22 -0.09 14.34
N ASN A 820 15.87 1.05 13.76
CA ASN A 820 15.45 2.23 14.54
C ASN A 820 14.04 2.09 15.14
N ASN A 821 13.23 1.20 14.62
CA ASN A 821 11.87 0.90 15.08
C ASN A 821 11.81 -0.34 15.97
N ILE A 822 12.94 -0.90 16.36
CA ILE A 822 13.07 -1.91 17.42
C ILE A 822 13.68 -1.22 18.64
N LEU A 823 12.89 -1.04 19.68
CA LEU A 823 13.31 -0.41 20.93
C LEU A 823 13.73 -1.47 21.95
N LEU A 824 14.64 -1.11 22.84
CA LEU A 824 15.23 -2.01 23.82
C LEU A 824 14.92 -1.52 25.24
N ASP A 825 14.31 -2.37 26.05
CA ASP A 825 14.03 -2.10 27.45
C ASP A 825 15.31 -2.19 28.33
N SER A 826 15.16 -2.08 29.64
CA SER A 826 16.29 -2.16 30.62
C SER A 826 17.04 -3.50 30.60
N ASN A 827 16.40 -4.58 30.14
CA ASN A 827 16.93 -5.95 30.03
C ASN A 827 17.40 -6.33 28.62
N PHE A 828 17.47 -5.35 27.71
CA PHE A 828 17.72 -5.56 26.28
C PHE A 828 16.67 -6.49 25.64
N GLU A 829 15.42 -6.51 26.14
CA GLU A 829 14.31 -7.14 25.47
C GLU A 829 13.79 -6.23 24.35
N ALA A 830 13.46 -6.85 23.20
CA ALA A 830 13.06 -6.11 22.00
C ALA A 830 11.55 -5.82 21.97
N HIS A 831 11.22 -4.58 21.60
CA HIS A 831 9.85 -4.11 21.41
C HIS A 831 9.71 -3.42 20.05
N VAL A 832 8.82 -3.92 19.20
CA VAL A 832 8.49 -3.31 17.91
C VAL A 832 7.72 -2.01 18.14
N ALA A 833 8.13 -0.93 17.46
CA ALA A 833 7.62 0.44 17.65
C ALA A 833 7.38 1.15 16.31
N ASP A 834 6.79 2.34 16.35
CA ASP A 834 6.47 3.23 15.22
C ASP A 834 5.46 2.62 14.21
N PHE A 835 4.22 2.57 14.64
CA PHE A 835 3.08 2.03 13.87
C PHE A 835 2.42 3.09 12.95
N GLY A 836 3.08 4.20 12.68
CA GLY A 836 2.54 5.29 11.84
C GLY A 836 2.20 4.87 10.42
N LEU A 837 2.78 3.78 9.94
CA LEU A 837 2.50 3.18 8.63
C LEU A 837 1.73 1.86 8.70
N ALA A 838 1.37 1.38 9.89
CA ALA A 838 0.71 0.09 10.05
C ALA A 838 -0.67 0.05 9.37
N LYS A 839 -1.03 -1.10 8.82
CA LYS A 839 -2.31 -1.33 8.13
C LYS A 839 -2.97 -2.62 8.62
N PHE A 840 -4.29 -2.57 8.82
CA PHE A 840 -5.10 -3.77 9.06
C PHE A 840 -5.32 -4.50 7.73
N LEU A 841 -5.10 -5.82 7.73
CA LEU A 841 -5.51 -6.69 6.64
C LEU A 841 -6.94 -7.14 6.92
N GLN A 842 -7.86 -6.83 6.01
CA GLN A 842 -9.20 -7.39 6.04
C GLN A 842 -9.19 -8.75 5.34
N ASP A 843 -9.87 -9.73 5.93
CA ASP A 843 -10.03 -11.11 5.41
C ASP A 843 -10.94 -11.21 4.16
N SER A 844 -10.97 -10.22 3.31
CA SER A 844 -11.62 -10.32 2.01
C SER A 844 -10.57 -10.63 0.96
N GLY A 845 -10.60 -11.84 0.43
CA GLY A 845 -9.73 -12.35 -0.63
C GLY A 845 -9.80 -11.62 -1.97
N THR A 846 -10.10 -10.33 -1.93
CA THR A 846 -9.86 -9.38 -3.01
C THR A 846 -8.65 -8.58 -2.59
N SER A 847 -7.57 -8.70 -3.34
CA SER A 847 -6.42 -7.84 -3.24
C SER A 847 -6.88 -6.38 -3.34
N GLU A 848 -7.20 -5.75 -2.20
CA GLU A 848 -6.93 -4.32 -2.09
C GLU A 848 -5.41 -4.23 -2.14
N CYS A 849 -4.91 -4.39 -3.35
CA CYS A 849 -3.54 -4.14 -3.69
C CYS A 849 -3.17 -2.79 -3.14
N MET A 850 -2.28 -2.86 -2.26
CA MET A 850 -1.34 -1.88 -1.83
C MET A 850 -1.24 -0.70 -2.79
N SER A 851 -2.14 0.26 -2.64
CA SER A 851 -2.11 1.50 -3.39
C SER A 851 -1.01 2.46 -2.91
N ALA A 852 -0.13 2.01 -2.01
CA ALA A 852 1.11 2.71 -1.69
C ALA A 852 2.10 1.70 -1.09
N ILE A 853 3.27 1.55 -1.71
CA ILE A 853 4.44 0.97 -1.06
C ILE A 853 4.78 1.93 0.09
N ALA A 854 4.49 1.53 1.32
CA ALA A 854 4.81 2.28 2.51
C ALA A 854 5.89 1.54 3.30
N GLY A 855 6.86 2.27 3.76
CA GLY A 855 7.98 1.75 4.53
C GLY A 855 9.27 2.55 4.28
N SER A 856 10.27 2.35 5.12
CA SER A 856 11.59 2.95 4.92
C SER A 856 12.31 2.21 3.80
N TYR A 857 12.81 2.93 2.80
CA TYR A 857 13.62 2.37 1.71
C TYR A 857 14.77 1.51 2.28
N GLY A 858 14.95 0.31 1.74
CA GLY A 858 15.90 -0.68 2.24
C GLY A 858 15.34 -1.70 3.24
N TYR A 859 14.14 -1.48 3.78
CA TYR A 859 13.51 -2.36 4.78
C TYR A 859 12.15 -2.93 4.31
N ILE A 860 11.74 -2.66 3.08
CA ILE A 860 10.49 -3.16 2.50
C ILE A 860 10.70 -4.64 2.13
N ALA A 861 9.89 -5.53 2.70
CA ALA A 861 10.01 -6.96 2.45
C ALA A 861 9.71 -7.31 0.98
N PRO A 862 10.47 -8.25 0.37
CA PRO A 862 10.28 -8.62 -1.05
C PRO A 862 8.87 -9.09 -1.41
N GLY A 863 8.18 -9.77 -0.51
CA GLY A 863 6.80 -10.25 -0.72
C GLY A 863 5.74 -9.16 -0.94
N ASN A 864 6.03 -7.92 -0.57
CA ASN A 864 5.13 -6.79 -0.83
C ASN A 864 5.15 -6.31 -2.30
N LYS A 865 6.01 -6.88 -3.15
CA LYS A 865 6.19 -6.50 -4.56
C LYS A 865 5.46 -7.40 -5.56
N PHE A 866 5.18 -8.65 -5.18
CA PHE A 866 4.63 -9.65 -6.10
C PHE A 866 3.09 -9.66 -6.20
N ALA A 867 2.39 -8.80 -5.46
CA ALA A 867 0.94 -8.67 -5.57
C ALA A 867 0.48 -7.82 -6.77
N GLU A 868 1.39 -7.26 -7.57
CA GLU A 868 1.04 -6.48 -8.77
C GLU A 868 0.96 -7.32 -10.06
N ASN A 869 1.49 -8.53 -10.08
CA ASN A 869 1.33 -9.44 -11.22
C ASN A 869 0.45 -10.62 -10.78
N GLY A 870 -0.83 -10.54 -11.16
CA GLY A 870 -1.80 -11.59 -10.86
C GLY A 870 -1.33 -12.97 -11.32
N ILE A 871 -0.93 -13.79 -10.40
CA ILE A 871 -1.02 -15.25 -10.33
C ILE A 871 -1.42 -15.58 -8.90
#